data_e368fa7c3b249022dda6dbe62478b81c
#
_entry.id   e368fa7c3b249022dda6dbe62478b81c
#
_cell.length_a   1.000
_cell.length_b   1.000
_cell.length_c   1.000
_cell.angle_alpha   90.00
_cell.angle_beta   90.00
_cell.angle_gamma   90.00
#
_symmetry.space_group_name_H-M   'P 1'
#
loop_
_entity.id
_entity.type
_entity.pdbx_description
1 polymer ?
#
loop_
_entity_poly.entity_id
_entity_poly.type
_entity_poly.pdbx_seq_one_letter_code
_entity_poly.pdbx_strand_id
1 'polypeptide(L)'
;MQTEILGNTESVQKQNNVLIIKTKGAEARIWVYSPTIIRVSISKEHSADTSFAVIQKPSDKLEYTDSADAIMISTSLLKLKISKSPLRFNFYTADGRVLSEDDPRFGTNWQGTRVVNYRKLYKDEKFIGLGEKTGNLNRRGSSYVNWNTDAVEHNLKSDPLYQTFPFFIGLHSGLTYGLFFDNTHKSYFDFDASTDDTMSWFGADAGDMNYYFFGAQSVTQIIEDYTWLTGRMEMPPLWSLGYQQCRWSYENAAEVLDIAENFRKEKIPADVIYCDIDYMDHYKIFTWNKETFPDPKGMIERLKAMNFHLVTIVDPGIKVEPGYKQYDEGIANDYFATYPTGEKYIGSVWPGRCHFPDFFREDVRKWWGAAFTALTEPGVEGFWNDMNEPSAWGQEIPWLVKFGDYYMPEVRNVYGMEMARATFKGTKKLLNNKRPFVLTRAAYSGTQRYSAVWTGDNSAYDAHMLLGQRMVNSLGITGMSLIGVDIGGFTGDPTPELMVRWNSLGVYTPMFRNHAAKGTKMREPWCWGKENEAIIKKDIEQRYRLLPYIYSSYYQSHQTGIPISRTLAINYTQDSTIYDEKYQNQFLFGDTILVAPVESTKFTEDVYLPKGDWYRLSTGEKFTGGKVVTVDAPLNDLPVFIKAGAIIPMQNIIQSTNEKGDGILEINVWHGKEANSFVYYEDDGSSYDYQKGVYYKREISFDPVKANITLLTVEGSFVSKYNQIKLVLHGFKGNIKSLKVNGKPLALADNEATFNNDNKTIKIDF
;
A
#
# COMPACT_ATOMS: atom_id res chain seq x y z
N MET A 1 9.29 -9.52 37.76
CA MET A 1 10.58 -9.59 37.01
C MET A 1 11.33 -8.31 37.27
N GLN A 2 12.66 -8.39 37.44
CA GLN A 2 13.49 -7.19 37.62
C GLN A 2 13.70 -6.53 36.26
N THR A 3 13.55 -5.18 36.17
CA THR A 3 13.84 -4.42 34.98
C THR A 3 15.35 -4.18 34.86
N GLU A 4 15.94 -4.56 33.74
CA GLU A 4 17.36 -4.34 33.47
C GLU A 4 17.48 -3.16 32.48
N ILE A 5 17.98 -2.03 32.97
CA ILE A 5 18.16 -0.81 32.17
C ILE A 5 19.54 -0.82 31.50
N LEU A 6 19.61 -0.38 30.24
CA LEU A 6 20.89 -0.22 29.54
C LEU A 6 21.83 0.69 30.32
N GLY A 7 22.97 0.11 30.71
CA GLY A 7 23.93 0.71 31.66
C GLY A 7 24.91 1.71 31.01
N ASN A 8 26.03 1.94 31.72
CA ASN A 8 27.08 2.85 31.25
C ASN A 8 27.96 2.19 30.19
N THR A 9 28.58 2.98 29.34
CA THR A 9 29.56 2.54 28.36
C THR A 9 30.83 2.03 29.04
N GLU A 10 31.25 0.82 28.68
CA GLU A 10 32.53 0.21 29.11
C GLU A 10 33.62 0.36 28.03
N SER A 11 33.25 0.22 26.77
CA SER A 11 34.20 0.40 25.66
C SER A 11 33.50 0.87 24.38
N VAL A 12 34.30 1.53 23.51
CA VAL A 12 33.87 2.01 22.19
C VAL A 12 34.89 1.55 21.17
N GLN A 13 34.43 0.91 20.11
CA GLN A 13 35.30 0.42 19.04
C GLN A 13 34.63 0.60 17.68
N LYS A 14 35.37 1.12 16.69
CA LYS A 14 34.96 1.09 15.30
C LYS A 14 35.54 -0.14 14.60
N GLN A 15 34.68 -0.94 13.96
CA GLN A 15 35.06 -2.05 13.11
C GLN A 15 34.45 -1.86 11.72
N ASN A 16 35.29 -1.66 10.70
CA ASN A 16 34.81 -1.31 9.35
C ASN A 16 33.84 -0.10 9.37
N ASN A 17 32.59 -0.31 8.96
CA ASN A 17 31.52 0.71 8.89
C ASN A 17 30.54 0.63 10.08
N VAL A 18 30.88 -0.05 11.17
CA VAL A 18 30.05 -0.14 12.37
C VAL A 18 30.76 0.41 13.59
N LEU A 19 30.07 1.20 14.40
CA LEU A 19 30.49 1.60 15.73
C LEU A 19 29.89 0.65 16.76
N ILE A 20 30.74 0.01 17.55
CA ILE A 20 30.36 -0.96 18.58
C ILE A 20 30.60 -0.33 19.95
N ILE A 21 29.56 -0.31 20.77
CA ILE A 21 29.60 0.23 22.14
C ILE A 21 29.16 -0.88 23.09
N LYS A 22 30.08 -1.28 23.99
CA LYS A 22 29.77 -2.29 25.01
C LYS A 22 29.37 -1.65 26.32
N THR A 23 28.39 -2.26 26.96
CA THR A 23 27.96 -1.98 28.34
C THR A 23 27.99 -3.28 29.14
N LYS A 24 27.78 -3.22 30.44
CA LYS A 24 27.61 -4.43 31.25
C LYS A 24 26.34 -5.19 30.79
N GLY A 25 26.54 -6.31 30.11
CA GLY A 25 25.46 -7.22 29.70
C GLY A 25 24.72 -6.89 28.41
N ALA A 26 25.20 -5.88 27.66
CA ALA A 26 24.65 -5.60 26.32
C ALA A 26 25.68 -4.93 25.41
N GLU A 27 25.45 -5.00 24.10
CA GLU A 27 26.25 -4.33 23.07
C GLU A 27 25.33 -3.55 22.13
N ALA A 28 25.66 -2.29 21.86
CA ALA A 28 25.00 -1.49 20.85
C ALA A 28 25.88 -1.38 19.59
N ARG A 29 25.29 -1.57 18.43
CA ARG A 29 25.90 -1.41 17.13
C ARG A 29 25.20 -0.32 16.35
N ILE A 30 25.97 0.58 15.75
CA ILE A 30 25.45 1.72 15.03
C ILE A 30 26.01 1.74 13.60
N TRP A 31 25.14 1.91 12.61
CA TRP A 31 25.47 2.06 11.20
C TRP A 31 24.83 3.31 10.61
N VAL A 32 25.52 3.94 9.69
CA VAL A 32 24.97 4.98 8.82
C VAL A 32 24.60 4.33 7.49
N TYR A 33 23.34 4.44 7.07
CA TYR A 33 22.85 3.92 5.78
C TYR A 33 22.87 4.99 4.70
N SER A 34 22.45 6.21 5.05
CA SER A 34 22.43 7.37 4.17
C SER A 34 22.59 8.66 5.02
N PRO A 35 22.65 9.83 4.41
CA PRO A 35 22.65 11.09 5.16
C PRO A 35 21.42 11.28 6.08
N THR A 36 20.33 10.59 5.81
CA THR A 36 19.06 10.68 6.55
C THR A 36 18.75 9.46 7.40
N ILE A 37 19.51 8.35 7.30
CA ILE A 37 19.18 7.07 7.94
C ILE A 37 20.34 6.57 8.80
N ILE A 38 20.07 6.39 10.09
CA ILE A 38 20.98 5.75 11.04
C ILE A 38 20.26 4.53 11.66
N ARG A 39 20.92 3.38 11.67
CA ARG A 39 20.47 2.17 12.37
C ARG A 39 21.15 2.06 13.72
N VAL A 40 20.36 1.70 14.72
CA VAL A 40 20.80 1.33 16.08
C VAL A 40 20.27 -0.07 16.40
N SER A 41 21.18 -0.98 16.76
CA SER A 41 20.82 -2.33 17.21
C SER A 41 21.44 -2.56 18.58
N ILE A 42 20.63 -2.93 19.57
CA ILE A 42 21.07 -3.17 20.95
C ILE A 42 20.66 -4.58 21.34
N SER A 43 21.61 -5.39 21.71
CA SER A 43 21.41 -6.81 22.02
C SER A 43 22.15 -7.25 23.27
N LYS A 44 21.62 -8.22 23.99
CA LYS A 44 22.31 -8.97 25.04
C LYS A 44 23.13 -10.13 24.44
N GLU A 45 22.59 -10.78 23.41
CA GLU A 45 23.20 -11.89 22.68
C GLU A 45 23.03 -11.60 21.19
N HIS A 46 24.13 -11.44 20.47
CA HIS A 46 24.04 -11.10 19.05
C HIS A 46 23.54 -12.26 18.22
N SER A 47 22.36 -12.06 17.61
CA SER A 47 21.84 -12.86 16.50
C SER A 47 22.54 -12.50 15.18
N ALA A 48 22.34 -13.31 14.16
CA ALA A 48 22.79 -13.00 12.81
C ALA A 48 22.18 -11.65 12.35
N ASP A 49 22.99 -10.81 11.68
CA ASP A 49 22.55 -9.52 11.14
C ASP A 49 21.72 -9.72 9.86
N THR A 50 20.48 -10.17 10.01
CA THR A 50 19.54 -10.44 8.94
C THR A 50 18.25 -9.64 9.13
N SER A 51 17.62 -9.25 8.03
CA SER A 51 16.31 -8.60 8.02
C SER A 51 15.44 -9.17 6.90
N PHE A 52 14.17 -9.40 7.17
CA PHE A 52 13.18 -9.75 6.15
C PHE A 52 12.76 -8.52 5.32
N ALA A 53 12.80 -7.33 5.92
CA ALA A 53 12.34 -6.08 5.33
C ALA A 53 13.42 -5.34 4.54
N VAL A 54 14.61 -5.19 5.10
CA VAL A 54 15.66 -4.30 4.60
C VAL A 54 16.45 -4.96 3.47
N ILE A 55 16.63 -4.23 2.37
CA ILE A 55 17.37 -4.68 1.19
C ILE A 55 18.64 -3.89 0.93
N GLN A 56 18.80 -2.75 1.59
CA GLN A 56 19.97 -1.89 1.44
C GLN A 56 21.11 -2.32 2.37
N LYS A 57 22.31 -1.91 2.01
CA LYS A 57 23.50 -2.09 2.83
C LYS A 57 23.89 -0.77 3.46
N PRO A 58 24.54 -0.79 4.65
CA PRO A 58 25.05 0.42 5.26
C PRO A 58 26.15 1.07 4.40
N SER A 59 26.29 2.39 4.53
CA SER A 59 27.34 3.18 3.91
C SER A 59 28.72 2.79 4.49
N ASP A 60 29.75 2.84 3.68
CA ASP A 60 31.14 2.66 4.14
C ASP A 60 31.66 3.88 4.94
N LYS A 61 30.93 4.99 4.94
CA LYS A 61 31.29 6.24 5.63
C LYS A 61 30.59 6.35 6.96
N LEU A 62 31.26 5.99 8.04
CA LEU A 62 30.86 6.29 9.41
C LEU A 62 31.97 7.14 10.05
N GLU A 63 31.66 8.40 10.34
CA GLU A 63 32.55 9.33 11.06
C GLU A 63 31.91 9.65 12.42
N TYR A 64 32.76 9.67 13.47
CA TYR A 64 32.33 10.01 14.81
C TYR A 64 33.41 10.76 15.57
N THR A 65 32.99 11.54 16.56
CA THR A 65 33.87 12.11 17.57
C THR A 65 33.55 11.48 18.91
N ASP A 66 34.57 11.25 19.73
CA ASP A 66 34.45 10.63 21.04
C ASP A 66 35.00 11.59 22.11
N SER A 67 34.15 11.93 23.07
CA SER A 67 34.47 12.77 24.23
C SER A 67 34.28 11.99 25.54
N ALA A 68 34.62 12.60 26.67
CA ALA A 68 34.44 11.96 27.98
C ALA A 68 32.99 11.53 28.22
N ASP A 69 32.01 12.38 27.87
CA ASP A 69 30.59 12.19 28.24
C ASP A 69 29.73 11.67 27.10
N ALA A 70 30.15 11.82 25.84
CA ALA A 70 29.30 11.50 24.68
C ALA A 70 30.11 11.15 23.43
N ILE A 71 29.48 10.36 22.56
CA ILE A 71 29.88 10.11 21.19
C ILE A 71 28.93 10.88 20.27
N MET A 72 29.47 11.52 19.22
CA MET A 72 28.70 12.21 18.21
C MET A 72 28.95 11.59 16.84
N ILE A 73 27.91 11.05 16.20
CA ILE A 73 27.93 10.66 14.80
C ILE A 73 27.22 11.77 14.02
N SER A 74 27.83 12.24 12.92
CA SER A 74 27.26 13.32 12.11
C SER A 74 27.27 12.92 10.64
N THR A 75 26.12 13.14 9.99
CA THR A 75 25.97 13.14 8.55
C THR A 75 25.73 14.57 8.06
N SER A 76 25.51 14.78 6.76
CA SER A 76 25.15 16.11 6.25
C SER A 76 23.75 16.58 6.68
N LEU A 77 22.84 15.68 7.12
CA LEU A 77 21.45 16.00 7.44
C LEU A 77 21.03 15.58 8.85
N LEU A 78 21.74 14.65 9.49
CA LEU A 78 21.35 14.05 10.76
C LEU A 78 22.54 13.99 11.73
N LYS A 79 22.30 14.22 13.01
CA LYS A 79 23.26 13.98 14.09
C LYS A 79 22.69 13.00 15.11
N LEU A 80 23.51 12.05 15.57
CA LEU A 80 23.21 11.17 16.68
C LEU A 80 24.19 11.45 17.80
N LYS A 81 23.68 11.97 18.93
CA LYS A 81 24.43 12.09 20.18
C LYS A 81 24.15 10.88 21.04
N ILE A 82 25.21 10.16 21.42
CA ILE A 82 25.13 8.98 22.28
C ILE A 82 25.77 9.36 23.62
N SER A 83 24.94 9.55 24.64
CA SER A 83 25.42 9.76 26.02
C SER A 83 26.03 8.47 26.56
N LYS A 84 27.15 8.55 27.29
CA LYS A 84 27.88 7.38 27.77
C LYS A 84 27.46 6.86 29.14
N SER A 85 26.83 7.71 29.95
CA SER A 85 26.50 7.38 31.34
C SER A 85 25.18 8.00 31.79
N PRO A 86 24.08 7.26 31.73
CA PRO A 86 23.89 5.97 31.06
C PRO A 86 23.86 6.08 29.54
N LEU A 87 24.02 4.95 28.86
CA LEU A 87 23.97 4.94 27.38
C LEU A 87 22.56 5.31 26.88
N ARG A 88 22.48 6.44 26.11
CA ARG A 88 21.22 6.98 25.56
C ARG A 88 21.44 7.52 24.15
N PHE A 89 20.43 7.38 23.28
CA PHE A 89 20.48 7.73 21.85
C PHE A 89 19.55 8.91 21.57
N ASN A 90 20.14 10.05 21.15
CA ASN A 90 19.42 11.28 20.93
C ASN A 90 19.71 11.79 19.52
N PHE A 91 18.66 12.03 18.74
CA PHE A 91 18.73 12.39 17.33
C PHE A 91 18.41 13.87 17.14
N TYR A 92 19.20 14.52 16.29
CA TYR A 92 19.09 15.94 15.97
C TYR A 92 19.21 16.16 14.47
N THR A 93 18.64 17.24 13.98
CA THR A 93 18.93 17.77 12.64
C THR A 93 20.39 18.23 12.57
N ALA A 94 20.92 18.43 11.36
CA ALA A 94 22.30 18.90 11.17
C ALA A 94 22.54 20.26 11.83
N ASP A 95 21.52 21.15 11.90
CA ASP A 95 21.58 22.45 12.58
C ASP A 95 21.37 22.36 14.12
N GLY A 96 21.16 21.14 14.66
CA GLY A 96 21.13 20.88 16.10
C GLY A 96 19.77 20.98 16.77
N ARG A 97 18.67 21.06 16.03
CA ARG A 97 17.30 20.94 16.60
C ARG A 97 16.99 19.49 16.93
N VAL A 98 16.31 19.27 18.05
CA VAL A 98 15.99 17.94 18.55
C VAL A 98 14.91 17.29 17.70
N LEU A 99 15.16 16.09 17.20
CA LEU A 99 14.18 15.24 16.50
C LEU A 99 13.53 14.23 17.45
N SER A 100 14.33 13.50 18.25
CA SER A 100 13.82 12.52 19.19
C SER A 100 14.93 12.13 20.19
N GLU A 101 14.57 11.96 21.45
CA GLU A 101 15.49 11.63 22.55
C GLU A 101 15.02 10.40 23.32
N ASP A 102 15.95 9.55 23.74
CA ASP A 102 15.65 8.54 24.73
C ASP A 102 15.18 9.21 26.05
N ASP A 103 14.21 8.60 26.74
CA ASP A 103 13.91 9.01 28.12
C ASP A 103 15.16 8.81 28.98
N PRO A 104 15.61 9.84 29.71
CA PRO A 104 16.89 9.79 30.44
C PRO A 104 16.89 8.74 31.57
N ARG A 105 15.72 8.39 32.11
CA ARG A 105 15.57 7.42 33.21
C ARG A 105 15.55 6.00 32.69
N PHE A 106 14.77 5.74 31.62
CA PHE A 106 14.45 4.37 31.17
C PHE A 106 15.21 3.98 29.90
N GLY A 107 15.23 4.81 28.84
CA GLY A 107 15.87 4.48 27.56
C GLY A 107 15.53 3.07 27.09
N THR A 108 16.53 2.30 26.68
CA THR A 108 16.35 0.87 26.40
C THR A 108 16.47 0.02 27.66
N ASN A 109 15.54 -0.91 27.84
CA ASN A 109 15.55 -1.84 28.96
C ASN A 109 14.91 -3.19 28.61
N TRP A 110 15.11 -4.18 29.51
CA TRP A 110 14.57 -5.53 29.35
C TRP A 110 13.77 -5.93 30.60
N GLN A 111 12.73 -6.71 30.36
CA GLN A 111 11.91 -7.39 31.37
C GLN A 111 11.82 -8.88 30.98
N GLY A 112 12.79 -9.67 31.43
CA GLY A 112 13.00 -11.01 30.90
C GLY A 112 13.48 -10.98 29.45
N THR A 113 12.72 -11.59 28.51
CA THR A 113 12.99 -11.57 27.08
C THR A 113 12.48 -10.29 26.39
N ARG A 114 11.48 -9.63 26.97
CA ARG A 114 10.87 -8.43 26.42
C ARG A 114 11.85 -7.27 26.40
N VAL A 115 12.00 -6.61 25.25
CA VAL A 115 12.82 -5.41 25.07
C VAL A 115 11.94 -4.21 24.79
N VAL A 116 12.24 -3.07 25.44
CA VAL A 116 11.46 -1.82 25.30
C VAL A 116 12.41 -0.63 25.22
N ASN A 117 12.07 0.36 24.38
CA ASN A 117 12.71 1.68 24.34
C ASN A 117 11.70 2.76 24.68
N TYR A 118 12.03 3.58 25.66
CA TYR A 118 11.25 4.74 26.07
C TYR A 118 11.86 6.02 25.52
N ARG A 119 11.00 6.86 24.93
CA ARG A 119 11.39 8.14 24.34
C ARG A 119 10.64 9.28 25.00
N LYS A 120 11.32 10.42 25.13
CA LYS A 120 10.71 11.65 25.60
C LYS A 120 9.63 12.11 24.63
N LEU A 121 8.47 12.48 25.16
CA LEU A 121 7.35 12.99 24.40
C LEU A 121 7.37 14.53 24.38
N TYR A 122 7.09 15.13 23.21
CA TYR A 122 6.96 16.59 23.07
C TYR A 122 5.48 16.98 23.08
N LYS A 123 5.19 18.18 23.65
CA LYS A 123 3.80 18.62 23.90
C LYS A 123 2.92 18.62 22.65
N ASP A 124 3.46 19.03 21.50
CA ASP A 124 2.75 19.13 20.22
C ASP A 124 2.99 17.91 19.30
N GLU A 125 3.62 16.85 19.82
CA GLU A 125 4.01 15.71 19.03
C GLU A 125 2.80 14.90 18.54
N LYS A 126 2.82 14.55 17.26
CA LYS A 126 1.84 13.73 16.57
C LYS A 126 2.55 12.51 15.98
N PHE A 127 1.82 11.43 15.85
CA PHE A 127 2.33 10.18 15.27
C PHE A 127 1.39 9.69 14.19
N ILE A 128 1.94 9.31 13.02
CA ILE A 128 1.19 8.72 11.91
C ILE A 128 1.90 7.45 11.42
N GLY A 129 1.16 6.49 10.87
CA GLY A 129 1.75 5.23 10.35
C GLY A 129 1.24 4.00 11.08
N LEU A 130 2.12 3.00 11.26
CA LEU A 130 1.85 1.63 11.72
C LEU A 130 1.00 0.79 10.76
N GLY A 131 0.81 1.26 9.52
CA GLY A 131 0.10 0.50 8.49
C GLY A 131 -1.38 0.26 8.81
N GLU A 132 -1.81 -0.99 8.75
CA GLU A 132 -3.18 -1.41 8.98
C GLU A 132 -3.55 -1.33 10.48
N LYS A 133 -4.09 -0.20 10.89
CA LYS A 133 -4.55 0.06 12.26
C LYS A 133 -5.90 0.77 12.26
N THR A 134 -6.77 0.39 13.19
CA THR A 134 -8.01 1.11 13.49
C THR A 134 -7.73 2.48 14.14
N GLY A 135 -8.78 3.22 14.45
CA GLY A 135 -8.69 4.50 15.14
C GLY A 135 -8.34 5.68 14.21
N ASN A 136 -7.76 6.70 14.79
CA ASN A 136 -7.50 7.98 14.13
C ASN A 136 -6.17 7.99 13.37
N LEU A 137 -6.04 8.87 12.37
CA LEU A 137 -4.80 9.08 11.63
C LEU A 137 -3.66 9.50 12.57
N ASN A 138 -3.90 10.47 13.44
CA ASN A 138 -2.97 10.83 14.51
C ASN A 138 -3.09 9.81 15.64
N ARG A 139 -2.03 9.06 15.87
CA ARG A 139 -1.95 7.94 16.83
C ARG A 139 -1.72 8.38 18.29
N ARG A 140 -1.45 9.67 18.55
CA ARG A 140 -1.25 10.16 19.93
C ARG A 140 -2.44 9.81 20.82
N GLY A 141 -2.16 9.42 22.07
CA GLY A 141 -3.16 8.96 23.02
C GLY A 141 -3.62 7.52 22.82
N SER A 142 -2.98 6.77 21.92
CA SER A 142 -3.33 5.38 21.60
C SER A 142 -2.14 4.42 21.74
N SER A 143 -2.43 3.15 22.00
CA SER A 143 -1.45 2.06 21.97
C SER A 143 -1.86 1.02 20.94
N TYR A 144 -0.88 0.32 20.36
CA TYR A 144 -1.08 -0.65 19.29
C TYR A 144 -0.22 -1.89 19.46
N VAL A 145 -0.77 -3.02 19.02
CA VAL A 145 -0.11 -4.32 18.99
C VAL A 145 0.14 -4.73 17.54
N ASN A 146 1.34 -5.12 17.22
CA ASN A 146 1.70 -5.71 15.91
C ASN A 146 1.81 -7.23 16.05
N TRP A 147 0.79 -7.92 15.58
CA TRP A 147 0.69 -9.37 15.56
C TRP A 147 -0.32 -9.78 14.49
N ASN A 148 0.13 -10.35 13.39
CA ASN A 148 -0.75 -10.73 12.31
C ASN A 148 -1.85 -11.66 12.82
N THR A 149 -3.10 -11.24 12.71
CA THR A 149 -4.25 -11.88 13.33
C THR A 149 -5.42 -11.94 12.35
N ASP A 150 -6.05 -13.10 12.23
CA ASP A 150 -7.31 -13.25 11.53
C ASP A 150 -8.42 -12.54 12.31
N ALA A 151 -8.79 -11.36 11.87
CA ALA A 151 -9.65 -10.42 12.59
C ALA A 151 -11.00 -10.21 11.86
N VAL A 152 -11.68 -11.31 11.53
CA VAL A 152 -13.01 -11.28 10.90
C VAL A 152 -13.97 -10.44 11.74
N GLU A 153 -14.80 -9.62 11.07
CA GLU A 153 -15.75 -8.72 11.72
C GLU A 153 -15.11 -7.74 12.74
N HIS A 154 -13.87 -7.33 12.46
CA HIS A 154 -13.22 -6.32 13.30
C HIS A 154 -14.08 -5.05 13.42
N ASN A 155 -13.99 -4.36 14.53
CA ASN A 155 -14.69 -3.11 14.78
C ASN A 155 -13.72 -1.90 14.70
N LEU A 156 -14.23 -0.69 14.94
CA LEU A 156 -13.46 0.56 14.83
C LEU A 156 -12.31 0.70 15.86
N LYS A 157 -12.19 -0.25 16.80
CA LYS A 157 -11.17 -0.27 17.86
C LYS A 157 -10.38 -1.57 17.91
N SER A 158 -10.65 -2.50 17.00
CA SER A 158 -9.95 -3.80 16.99
C SER A 158 -8.47 -3.60 16.71
N ASP A 159 -7.63 -4.22 17.53
CA ASP A 159 -6.19 -4.31 17.39
C ASP A 159 -5.71 -5.57 18.17
N PRO A 160 -4.87 -6.41 17.61
CA PRO A 160 -4.24 -6.34 16.28
C PRO A 160 -5.17 -6.73 15.12
N LEU A 161 -4.70 -6.47 13.87
CA LEU A 161 -5.32 -6.85 12.62
C LEU A 161 -4.41 -7.77 11.78
N TYR A 162 -4.70 -7.89 10.48
CA TYR A 162 -4.06 -8.87 9.58
C TYR A 162 -2.59 -8.60 9.27
N GLN A 163 -2.14 -7.32 9.36
CA GLN A 163 -0.85 -6.87 8.84
C GLN A 163 -0.02 -6.15 9.90
N THR A 164 1.30 -6.32 9.81
CA THR A 164 2.27 -5.70 10.71
C THR A 164 3.24 -4.80 9.95
N PHE A 165 3.24 -3.50 10.26
CA PHE A 165 4.19 -2.52 9.76
C PHE A 165 4.73 -1.70 10.94
N PRO A 166 5.83 -2.11 11.59
CA PRO A 166 6.36 -1.44 12.77
C PRO A 166 7.15 -0.16 12.40
N PHE A 167 6.52 0.70 11.62
CA PHE A 167 7.05 1.96 11.11
C PHE A 167 6.07 3.10 11.36
N PHE A 168 6.57 4.18 11.96
CA PHE A 168 5.81 5.40 12.18
C PHE A 168 6.62 6.65 11.87
N ILE A 169 5.92 7.76 11.70
CA ILE A 169 6.49 9.09 11.53
C ILE A 169 6.01 9.97 12.69
N GLY A 170 6.97 10.60 13.38
CA GLY A 170 6.72 11.58 14.43
C GLY A 170 6.88 13.00 13.91
N LEU A 171 6.04 13.91 14.41
CA LEU A 171 6.02 15.32 14.00
C LEU A 171 5.86 16.21 15.24
N HIS A 172 6.79 17.12 15.48
CA HIS A 172 6.67 18.15 16.52
C HIS A 172 7.49 19.39 16.16
N SER A 173 7.10 20.53 16.66
CA SER A 173 7.86 21.80 16.56
C SER A 173 8.31 22.12 15.11
N GLY A 174 7.51 21.76 14.11
CA GLY A 174 7.82 21.92 12.69
C GLY A 174 8.88 20.95 12.16
N LEU A 175 9.25 19.92 12.93
CA LEU A 175 10.20 18.88 12.57
C LEU A 175 9.48 17.59 12.27
N THR A 176 10.15 16.72 11.48
CA THR A 176 9.63 15.42 11.06
C THR A 176 10.73 14.37 11.18
N TYR A 177 10.40 13.21 11.72
CA TYR A 177 11.29 12.06 11.78
C TYR A 177 10.53 10.77 11.56
N GLY A 178 11.20 9.70 11.14
CA GLY A 178 10.65 8.36 11.05
C GLY A 178 11.38 7.38 11.94
N LEU A 179 10.69 6.31 12.36
CA LEU A 179 11.29 5.20 13.07
C LEU A 179 10.70 3.89 12.56
N PHE A 180 11.58 3.00 12.10
CA PHE A 180 11.25 1.63 11.73
C PHE A 180 11.88 0.67 12.74
N PHE A 181 11.04 -0.05 13.49
CA PHE A 181 11.45 -1.07 14.45
C PHE A 181 11.54 -2.44 13.77
N ASP A 182 12.72 -2.82 13.31
CA ASP A 182 12.97 -4.06 12.57
C ASP A 182 13.12 -5.26 13.53
N ASN A 183 11.99 -5.67 14.11
CA ASN A 183 11.86 -6.82 14.98
C ASN A 183 10.57 -7.56 14.62
N THR A 184 10.66 -8.84 14.31
CA THR A 184 9.55 -9.64 13.77
C THR A 184 8.67 -10.30 14.84
N HIS A 185 9.08 -10.25 16.12
CA HIS A 185 8.26 -10.73 17.23
C HIS A 185 7.01 -9.87 17.43
N LYS A 186 6.09 -10.34 18.25
CA LYS A 186 4.97 -9.52 18.71
C LYS A 186 5.49 -8.23 19.31
N SER A 187 5.10 -7.10 18.73
CA SER A 187 5.60 -5.78 19.09
C SER A 187 4.50 -4.81 19.49
N TYR A 188 4.87 -3.79 20.23
CA TYR A 188 3.97 -2.85 20.88
C TYR A 188 4.45 -1.43 20.64
N PHE A 189 3.50 -0.51 20.45
CA PHE A 189 3.73 0.92 20.35
C PHE A 189 2.74 1.65 21.24
N ASP A 190 3.23 2.51 22.11
CA ASP A 190 2.42 3.37 22.97
C ASP A 190 2.79 4.83 22.69
N PHE A 191 1.83 5.57 22.19
CA PHE A 191 1.97 6.98 21.88
C PHE A 191 1.22 7.82 22.91
N ASP A 192 1.57 7.67 24.19
CA ASP A 192 0.97 8.37 25.31
C ASP A 192 -0.40 7.83 25.77
N ALA A 193 -0.71 6.56 25.49
CA ALA A 193 -1.92 5.95 26.03
C ALA A 193 -1.79 5.61 27.55
N SER A 194 -0.57 5.40 28.02
CA SER A 194 -0.29 4.93 29.39
C SER A 194 0.68 5.81 30.17
N THR A 195 1.09 6.99 29.66
CA THR A 195 2.27 7.71 30.17
C THR A 195 2.02 9.14 30.65
N ASP A 196 0.79 9.62 30.58
CA ASP A 196 0.35 10.94 31.09
C ASP A 196 1.22 12.12 30.58
N ASP A 197 1.29 12.27 29.25
CA ASP A 197 2.05 13.31 28.52
C ASP A 197 3.58 13.31 28.79
N THR A 198 4.16 12.21 29.27
CA THR A 198 5.58 12.20 29.64
C THR A 198 6.49 11.50 28.63
N MET A 199 6.05 10.41 28.03
CA MET A 199 6.87 9.60 27.11
C MET A 199 6.02 8.76 26.15
N SER A 200 6.62 8.39 25.04
CA SER A 200 6.16 7.29 24.18
C SER A 200 7.11 6.11 24.33
N TRP A 201 6.66 4.91 23.96
CA TRP A 201 7.53 3.74 23.99
C TRP A 201 7.15 2.74 22.90
N PHE A 202 8.14 1.94 22.49
CA PHE A 202 7.95 0.78 21.63
C PHE A 202 8.83 -0.37 22.08
N GLY A 203 8.42 -1.60 21.75
CA GLY A 203 9.15 -2.78 22.15
C GLY A 203 8.56 -4.06 21.59
N ALA A 204 9.20 -5.20 21.92
CA ALA A 204 8.76 -6.52 21.50
C ALA A 204 8.93 -7.55 22.62
N ASP A 205 8.20 -8.67 22.53
CA ASP A 205 8.27 -9.74 23.54
C ASP A 205 9.63 -10.44 23.59
N ALA A 206 10.40 -10.37 22.49
CA ALA A 206 11.77 -10.89 22.44
C ALA A 206 12.55 -10.25 21.27
N GLY A 207 13.79 -10.70 21.06
CA GLY A 207 14.68 -10.21 20.02
C GLY A 207 15.43 -8.94 20.42
N ASP A 208 16.09 -8.32 19.45
CA ASP A 208 16.93 -7.14 19.64
C ASP A 208 16.13 -5.85 19.59
N MET A 209 16.58 -4.81 20.29
CA MET A 209 16.15 -3.43 20.06
C MET A 209 16.85 -2.92 18.80
N ASN A 210 16.32 -3.31 17.63
CA ASN A 210 16.87 -3.01 16.32
C ASN A 210 15.95 -2.04 15.57
N TYR A 211 16.40 -0.80 15.37
CA TYR A 211 15.59 0.20 14.70
C TYR A 211 16.40 1.07 13.75
N TYR A 212 15.73 1.59 12.72
CA TYR A 212 16.20 2.59 11.78
C TYR A 212 15.54 3.91 12.08
N PHE A 213 16.35 4.94 12.27
CA PHE A 213 15.88 6.31 12.49
C PHE A 213 16.09 7.13 11.21
N PHE A 214 15.04 7.87 10.83
CA PHE A 214 15.02 8.71 9.63
C PHE A 214 14.88 10.17 10.05
N GLY A 215 15.78 11.04 9.60
CA GLY A 215 15.69 12.48 9.80
C GLY A 215 15.50 13.19 8.47
N ALA A 216 14.32 13.79 8.27
CA ALA A 216 13.99 14.47 7.02
C ALA A 216 13.09 15.70 7.27
N GLN A 217 12.87 16.49 6.22
CA GLN A 217 12.10 17.74 6.34
C GLN A 217 10.60 17.56 6.09
N SER A 218 10.18 16.42 5.54
CA SER A 218 8.78 16.14 5.19
C SER A 218 8.44 14.67 5.30
N VAL A 219 7.15 14.39 5.42
CA VAL A 219 6.60 13.01 5.35
C VAL A 219 6.96 12.35 4.01
N THR A 220 6.90 13.10 2.91
CA THR A 220 7.29 12.61 1.57
C THR A 220 8.72 12.04 1.57
N GLN A 221 9.69 12.81 2.05
CA GLN A 221 11.10 12.37 2.09
C GLN A 221 11.29 11.13 2.96
N ILE A 222 10.60 11.04 4.09
CA ILE A 222 10.70 9.86 4.96
C ILE A 222 10.13 8.61 4.28
N ILE A 223 9.02 8.71 3.53
CA ILE A 223 8.47 7.60 2.77
C ILE A 223 9.43 7.16 1.65
N GLU A 224 10.04 8.11 0.94
CA GLU A 224 11.06 7.81 -0.08
C GLU A 224 12.26 7.07 0.52
N ASP A 225 12.76 7.54 1.65
CA ASP A 225 13.88 6.93 2.38
C ASP A 225 13.52 5.54 2.94
N TYR A 226 12.33 5.40 3.51
CA TYR A 226 11.83 4.11 4.02
C TYR A 226 11.66 3.09 2.90
N THR A 227 11.10 3.50 1.77
CA THR A 227 10.93 2.60 0.61
C THR A 227 12.22 2.35 -0.15
N TRP A 228 13.18 3.27 -0.11
CA TRP A 228 14.55 2.99 -0.55
C TRP A 228 15.17 1.88 0.32
N LEU A 229 15.00 1.95 1.64
CA LEU A 229 15.54 0.97 2.59
C LEU A 229 14.88 -0.41 2.44
N THR A 230 13.54 -0.46 2.31
CA THR A 230 12.74 -1.70 2.33
C THR A 230 12.34 -2.23 0.95
N GLY A 231 12.63 -1.47 -0.09
CA GLY A 231 12.26 -1.78 -1.48
C GLY A 231 10.96 -1.13 -1.92
N ARG A 232 10.83 -0.94 -3.22
CA ARG A 232 9.67 -0.34 -3.89
C ARG A 232 8.87 -1.38 -4.65
N MET A 233 7.62 -1.10 -4.92
CA MET A 233 6.76 -1.96 -5.73
C MET A 233 7.23 -2.01 -7.18
N GLU A 234 7.03 -3.15 -7.86
CA GLU A 234 7.14 -3.22 -9.32
C GLU A 234 5.88 -2.61 -9.97
N MET A 235 5.97 -2.23 -11.26
CA MET A 235 4.79 -1.76 -11.99
C MET A 235 3.72 -2.87 -12.00
N PRO A 236 2.49 -2.59 -11.57
CA PRO A 236 1.41 -3.58 -11.62
C PRO A 236 0.98 -3.84 -13.08
N PRO A 237 0.38 -4.98 -13.39
CA PRO A 237 -0.29 -5.14 -14.68
C PRO A 237 -1.47 -4.18 -14.76
N LEU A 238 -1.64 -3.52 -15.92
CA LEU A 238 -2.64 -2.47 -16.12
C LEU A 238 -4.07 -2.92 -15.80
N TRP A 239 -4.42 -4.18 -16.14
CA TRP A 239 -5.74 -4.74 -15.88
C TRP A 239 -6.09 -4.83 -14.37
N SER A 240 -5.09 -4.88 -13.48
CA SER A 240 -5.34 -4.86 -12.04
C SER A 240 -5.77 -3.50 -11.50
N LEU A 241 -5.77 -2.46 -12.33
CA LEU A 241 -6.17 -1.09 -11.97
C LEU A 241 -7.59 -0.73 -12.42
N GLY A 242 -8.22 -1.57 -13.24
CA GLY A 242 -9.63 -1.49 -13.60
C GLY A 242 -10.56 -1.94 -12.47
N TYR A 243 -11.85 -2.12 -12.79
CA TYR A 243 -12.84 -2.64 -11.85
C TYR A 243 -12.70 -4.17 -11.71
N GLN A 244 -12.81 -4.64 -10.49
CA GLN A 244 -12.65 -6.05 -10.13
C GLN A 244 -13.87 -6.54 -9.35
N GLN A 245 -14.47 -7.64 -9.79
CA GLN A 245 -15.62 -8.26 -9.16
C GLN A 245 -15.23 -9.55 -8.47
N CYS A 246 -15.53 -9.64 -7.19
CA CYS A 246 -15.26 -10.80 -6.33
C CYS A 246 -16.47 -11.13 -5.47
N ARG A 247 -16.59 -12.38 -5.08
CA ARG A 247 -17.54 -12.87 -4.09
C ARG A 247 -17.08 -14.22 -3.55
N TRP A 248 -17.30 -14.49 -2.28
CA TRP A 248 -17.32 -15.81 -1.70
C TRP A 248 -18.75 -16.34 -1.77
N SER A 249 -19.09 -17.21 -2.74
CA SER A 249 -18.35 -17.56 -3.96
C SER A 249 -19.26 -17.42 -5.17
N TYR A 250 -18.66 -17.41 -6.36
CA TYR A 250 -19.29 -17.90 -7.58
C TYR A 250 -19.01 -19.40 -7.60
N GLU A 251 -20.06 -20.24 -7.44
CA GLU A 251 -19.90 -21.64 -7.04
C GLU A 251 -19.59 -22.58 -8.21
N ASN A 252 -19.70 -22.11 -9.47
CA ASN A 252 -19.45 -22.92 -10.65
C ASN A 252 -19.04 -22.06 -11.87
N ALA A 253 -18.49 -22.71 -12.89
CA ALA A 253 -18.00 -22.07 -14.11
C ALA A 253 -19.10 -21.31 -14.88
N ALA A 254 -20.33 -21.78 -14.86
CA ALA A 254 -21.45 -21.11 -15.55
C ALA A 254 -21.77 -19.79 -14.89
N GLU A 255 -21.80 -19.72 -13.57
CA GLU A 255 -22.03 -18.50 -12.80
C GLU A 255 -20.92 -17.46 -13.04
N VAL A 256 -19.63 -17.87 -13.03
CA VAL A 256 -18.49 -16.99 -13.36
C VAL A 256 -18.66 -16.38 -14.75
N LEU A 257 -19.09 -17.17 -15.73
CA LEU A 257 -19.30 -16.71 -17.10
C LEU A 257 -20.51 -15.78 -17.22
N ASP A 258 -21.60 -16.07 -16.50
CA ASP A 258 -22.81 -15.23 -16.48
C ASP A 258 -22.50 -13.81 -15.92
N ILE A 259 -21.68 -13.72 -14.87
CA ILE A 259 -21.20 -12.44 -14.36
C ILE A 259 -20.43 -11.66 -15.42
N ALA A 260 -19.52 -12.31 -16.14
CA ALA A 260 -18.77 -11.66 -17.22
C ALA A 260 -19.66 -11.19 -18.37
N GLU A 261 -20.60 -12.04 -18.79
CA GLU A 261 -21.57 -11.73 -19.84
C GLU A 261 -22.47 -10.56 -19.45
N ASN A 262 -22.94 -10.48 -18.19
CA ASN A 262 -23.75 -9.38 -17.68
C ASN A 262 -22.98 -8.05 -17.67
N PHE A 263 -21.71 -8.00 -17.26
CA PHE A 263 -20.89 -6.78 -17.37
C PHE A 263 -20.86 -6.26 -18.82
N ARG A 264 -20.65 -7.13 -19.81
CA ARG A 264 -20.61 -6.74 -21.22
C ARG A 264 -21.98 -6.33 -21.75
N LYS A 265 -23.05 -7.06 -21.37
CA LYS A 265 -24.43 -6.76 -21.76
C LYS A 265 -24.91 -5.40 -21.24
N GLU A 266 -24.66 -5.10 -19.95
CA GLU A 266 -25.04 -3.83 -19.33
C GLU A 266 -24.04 -2.71 -19.69
N LYS A 267 -22.95 -3.03 -20.43
CA LYS A 267 -21.88 -2.10 -20.83
C LYS A 267 -21.28 -1.41 -19.60
N ILE A 268 -20.98 -2.17 -18.58
CA ILE A 268 -20.26 -1.72 -17.38
C ILE A 268 -18.82 -2.17 -17.53
N PRO A 269 -17.84 -1.25 -17.50
CA PRO A 269 -16.44 -1.62 -17.62
C PRO A 269 -15.98 -2.53 -16.47
N ALA A 270 -15.21 -3.58 -16.80
CA ALA A 270 -14.59 -4.45 -15.80
C ALA A 270 -13.45 -5.26 -16.42
N ASP A 271 -12.44 -5.59 -15.63
CA ASP A 271 -11.25 -6.35 -16.06
C ASP A 271 -11.11 -7.70 -15.37
N VAL A 272 -11.62 -7.87 -14.14
CA VAL A 272 -11.26 -9.00 -13.30
C VAL A 272 -12.48 -9.64 -12.67
N ILE A 273 -12.52 -10.98 -12.70
CA ILE A 273 -13.41 -11.80 -11.88
C ILE A 273 -12.55 -12.70 -10.99
N TYR A 274 -12.99 -12.92 -9.75
CA TYR A 274 -12.32 -13.77 -8.79
C TYR A 274 -13.05 -15.10 -8.64
N CYS A 275 -12.29 -16.17 -8.47
CA CYS A 275 -12.76 -17.43 -7.89
C CYS A 275 -12.23 -17.54 -6.46
N ASP A 276 -13.17 -17.55 -5.50
CA ASP A 276 -12.94 -17.82 -4.09
C ASP A 276 -12.87 -19.36 -3.88
N ILE A 277 -12.78 -19.85 -2.65
CA ILE A 277 -12.40 -21.24 -2.29
C ILE A 277 -13.22 -22.37 -2.98
N ASP A 278 -14.43 -22.12 -3.43
CA ASP A 278 -15.34 -23.15 -3.97
C ASP A 278 -14.95 -23.66 -5.39
N TYR A 279 -13.95 -23.06 -6.06
CA TYR A 279 -13.41 -23.63 -7.29
C TYR A 279 -12.53 -24.86 -7.04
N MET A 280 -12.04 -25.05 -5.82
CA MET A 280 -11.12 -26.10 -5.45
C MET A 280 -11.85 -27.44 -5.18
N ASP A 281 -11.20 -28.55 -5.46
CA ASP A 281 -11.66 -29.88 -5.05
C ASP A 281 -11.58 -30.04 -3.52
N HIS A 282 -12.72 -29.96 -2.82
CA HIS A 282 -12.79 -30.04 -1.36
C HIS A 282 -11.81 -29.08 -0.64
N TYR A 283 -11.68 -27.84 -1.15
CA TYR A 283 -10.78 -26.79 -0.66
C TYR A 283 -9.28 -27.15 -0.68
N LYS A 284 -8.89 -28.18 -1.45
CA LYS A 284 -7.48 -28.53 -1.70
C LYS A 284 -6.87 -27.52 -2.68
N ILE A 285 -5.90 -26.76 -2.24
CA ILE A 285 -5.23 -25.77 -3.09
C ILE A 285 -4.53 -26.42 -4.29
N PHE A 286 -4.38 -25.66 -5.37
CA PHE A 286 -3.82 -26.15 -6.65
C PHE A 286 -4.62 -27.29 -7.29
N THR A 287 -5.93 -27.36 -7.02
CA THR A 287 -6.86 -28.29 -7.66
C THR A 287 -8.07 -27.55 -8.22
N TRP A 288 -8.78 -28.22 -9.14
CA TRP A 288 -10.05 -27.74 -9.66
C TRP A 288 -11.13 -28.79 -9.36
N ASN A 289 -12.29 -28.33 -8.89
CA ASN A 289 -13.46 -29.17 -8.68
C ASN A 289 -14.03 -29.59 -10.05
N LYS A 290 -13.94 -30.87 -10.37
CA LYS A 290 -14.33 -31.41 -11.69
C LYS A 290 -15.84 -31.39 -11.93
N GLU A 291 -16.66 -31.30 -10.90
CA GLU A 291 -18.12 -31.23 -11.01
C GLU A 291 -18.60 -29.83 -11.35
N THR A 292 -18.06 -28.83 -10.65
CA THR A 292 -18.48 -27.42 -10.76
C THR A 292 -17.63 -26.61 -11.75
N PHE A 293 -16.36 -26.98 -11.95
CA PHE A 293 -15.42 -26.41 -12.90
C PHE A 293 -14.77 -27.52 -13.79
N PRO A 294 -15.59 -28.21 -14.64
CA PRO A 294 -15.11 -29.36 -15.39
C PRO A 294 -14.06 -29.05 -16.47
N ASP A 295 -14.09 -27.83 -17.01
CA ASP A 295 -13.16 -27.30 -18.02
C ASP A 295 -12.66 -25.90 -17.65
N PRO A 296 -11.71 -25.78 -16.72
CA PRO A 296 -11.18 -24.48 -16.31
C PRO A 296 -10.53 -23.72 -17.48
N LYS A 297 -9.84 -24.45 -18.39
CA LYS A 297 -9.18 -23.84 -19.55
C LYS A 297 -10.18 -23.20 -20.49
N GLY A 298 -11.22 -23.94 -20.88
CA GLY A 298 -12.28 -23.39 -21.76
C GLY A 298 -13.04 -22.24 -21.12
N MET A 299 -13.31 -22.28 -19.81
CA MET A 299 -13.89 -21.16 -19.08
C MET A 299 -12.99 -19.90 -19.16
N ILE A 300 -11.68 -20.03 -18.90
CA ILE A 300 -10.74 -18.94 -18.92
C ILE A 300 -10.55 -18.38 -20.34
N GLU A 301 -10.54 -19.23 -21.36
CA GLU A 301 -10.50 -18.79 -22.77
C GLU A 301 -11.74 -17.94 -23.13
N ARG A 302 -12.94 -18.32 -22.64
CA ARG A 302 -14.16 -17.51 -22.81
C ARG A 302 -14.09 -16.19 -22.07
N LEU A 303 -13.57 -16.15 -20.83
CA LEU A 303 -13.33 -14.91 -20.08
C LEU A 303 -12.36 -13.99 -20.85
N LYS A 304 -11.25 -14.53 -21.36
CA LYS A 304 -10.27 -13.78 -22.17
C LYS A 304 -10.87 -13.24 -23.47
N ALA A 305 -11.75 -13.98 -24.12
CA ALA A 305 -12.47 -13.51 -25.31
C ALA A 305 -13.39 -12.34 -25.00
N MET A 306 -13.85 -12.21 -23.77
CA MET A 306 -14.59 -11.06 -23.24
C MET A 306 -13.68 -10.01 -22.58
N ASN A 307 -12.36 -10.12 -22.70
CA ASN A 307 -11.36 -9.25 -22.07
C ASN A 307 -11.44 -9.24 -20.52
N PHE A 308 -11.65 -10.40 -19.90
CA PHE A 308 -11.51 -10.59 -18.47
C PHE A 308 -10.27 -11.38 -18.09
N HIS A 309 -9.68 -11.03 -16.97
CA HIS A 309 -8.66 -11.80 -16.28
C HIS A 309 -9.28 -12.52 -15.08
N LEU A 310 -8.78 -13.72 -14.79
CA LEU A 310 -9.20 -14.50 -13.62
C LEU A 310 -8.16 -14.40 -12.51
N VAL A 311 -8.61 -14.16 -11.29
CA VAL A 311 -7.82 -14.25 -10.06
C VAL A 311 -8.36 -15.41 -9.23
N THR A 312 -7.47 -16.27 -8.71
CA THR A 312 -7.86 -17.38 -7.85
C THR A 312 -7.27 -17.26 -6.46
N ILE A 313 -8.06 -17.59 -5.42
CA ILE A 313 -7.59 -17.67 -4.05
C ILE A 313 -6.71 -18.89 -3.83
N VAL A 314 -5.67 -18.74 -3.00
CA VAL A 314 -4.78 -19.85 -2.56
C VAL A 314 -4.39 -19.59 -1.10
N ASP A 315 -4.82 -20.52 -0.22
CA ASP A 315 -4.50 -20.51 1.21
C ASP A 315 -3.21 -21.29 1.50
N PRO A 316 -2.58 -21.13 2.67
CA PRO A 316 -1.38 -21.91 3.01
C PRO A 316 -1.66 -23.35 3.49
N GLY A 317 -2.88 -23.69 3.87
CA GLY A 317 -3.23 -24.97 4.48
C GLY A 317 -3.23 -26.14 3.50
N ILE A 318 -2.28 -27.06 3.63
CA ILE A 318 -2.20 -28.31 2.84
C ILE A 318 -2.99 -29.41 3.56
N LYS A 319 -4.11 -29.85 2.97
CA LYS A 319 -4.95 -30.92 3.54
C LYS A 319 -4.15 -32.17 3.83
N VAL A 320 -4.34 -32.75 5.01
CA VAL A 320 -3.76 -34.06 5.40
C VAL A 320 -4.57 -35.15 4.72
N GLU A 321 -4.15 -35.55 3.52
CA GLU A 321 -4.84 -36.57 2.69
C GLU A 321 -3.83 -37.30 1.81
N PRO A 322 -3.51 -38.57 2.10
CA PRO A 322 -2.68 -39.39 1.22
C PRO A 322 -3.27 -39.48 -0.21
N GLY A 323 -2.42 -39.37 -1.23
CA GLY A 323 -2.81 -39.31 -2.64
C GLY A 323 -3.06 -37.88 -3.14
N TYR A 324 -3.10 -36.87 -2.27
CA TYR A 324 -3.09 -35.45 -2.64
C TYR A 324 -1.64 -35.02 -2.90
N LYS A 325 -1.33 -34.60 -4.11
CA LYS A 325 0.04 -34.34 -4.58
C LYS A 325 0.84 -33.44 -3.64
N GLN A 326 0.28 -32.30 -3.22
CA GLN A 326 0.98 -31.36 -2.38
C GLN A 326 1.26 -31.92 -0.98
N TYR A 327 0.36 -32.72 -0.46
CA TYR A 327 0.57 -33.43 0.81
C TYR A 327 1.69 -34.49 0.66
N ASP A 328 1.60 -35.37 -0.36
CA ASP A 328 2.58 -36.44 -0.53
C ASP A 328 3.99 -35.89 -0.78
N GLU A 329 4.13 -34.86 -1.64
CA GLU A 329 5.40 -34.18 -1.89
C GLU A 329 5.93 -33.49 -0.63
N GLY A 330 5.05 -32.79 0.12
CA GLY A 330 5.41 -32.07 1.34
C GLY A 330 5.88 -32.99 2.47
N ILE A 331 5.26 -34.16 2.62
CA ILE A 331 5.70 -35.19 3.57
C ILE A 331 7.03 -35.82 3.13
N ALA A 332 7.16 -36.20 1.85
CA ALA A 332 8.35 -36.85 1.34
C ALA A 332 9.62 -35.99 1.42
N ASN A 333 9.47 -34.67 1.32
CA ASN A 333 10.58 -33.70 1.32
C ASN A 333 10.69 -32.86 2.59
N ASP A 334 9.88 -33.14 3.61
CA ASP A 334 9.94 -32.45 4.91
C ASP A 334 9.66 -30.94 4.82
N TYR A 335 8.61 -30.54 4.05
CA TYR A 335 8.32 -29.13 3.73
C TYR A 335 7.41 -28.40 4.72
N PHE A 336 6.94 -29.10 5.77
CA PHE A 336 5.95 -28.56 6.70
C PHE A 336 6.54 -28.18 8.06
N ALA A 337 5.88 -27.23 8.71
CA ALA A 337 6.16 -26.84 10.09
C ALA A 337 6.14 -28.05 11.04
N THR A 338 7.05 -28.05 12.03
CA THR A 338 7.25 -29.18 12.95
C THR A 338 7.28 -28.73 14.40
N TYR A 339 6.97 -29.63 15.32
CA TYR A 339 7.37 -29.52 16.71
C TYR A 339 8.88 -29.84 16.87
N PRO A 340 9.52 -29.45 17.99
CA PRO A 340 10.93 -29.78 18.26
C PRO A 340 11.22 -31.29 18.26
N THR A 341 10.19 -32.13 18.46
CA THR A 341 10.24 -33.58 18.36
C THR A 341 10.38 -34.11 16.91
N GLY A 342 10.22 -33.24 15.93
CA GLY A 342 10.17 -33.61 14.50
C GLY A 342 8.78 -33.99 14.00
N GLU A 343 7.77 -34.03 14.89
CA GLU A 343 6.39 -34.28 14.49
C GLU A 343 5.84 -33.08 13.70
N LYS A 344 5.13 -33.34 12.58
CA LYS A 344 4.51 -32.29 11.78
C LYS A 344 3.35 -31.64 12.54
N TYR A 345 3.34 -30.31 12.58
CA TYR A 345 2.20 -29.56 13.09
C TYR A 345 0.96 -29.78 12.22
N ILE A 346 -0.19 -29.96 12.87
CA ILE A 346 -1.51 -30.02 12.23
C ILE A 346 -2.42 -28.97 12.84
N GLY A 347 -2.89 -28.05 12.02
CA GLY A 347 -3.99 -27.14 12.33
C GLY A 347 -5.25 -27.49 11.53
N SER A 348 -6.29 -26.66 11.64
CA SER A 348 -7.53 -26.80 10.85
C SER A 348 -7.88 -25.48 10.19
N VAL A 349 -8.19 -25.55 8.88
CA VAL A 349 -8.75 -24.46 8.07
C VAL A 349 -9.78 -25.06 7.10
N TRP A 350 -10.13 -24.39 6.01
CA TRP A 350 -11.20 -24.80 5.08
C TRP A 350 -11.21 -26.29 4.67
N PRO A 351 -10.08 -26.94 4.29
CA PRO A 351 -10.12 -28.36 3.94
C PRO A 351 -10.13 -29.30 5.16
N GLY A 352 -10.20 -28.78 6.38
CA GLY A 352 -10.13 -29.53 7.63
C GLY A 352 -8.70 -29.58 8.19
N ARG A 353 -8.20 -30.78 8.53
CA ARG A 353 -6.83 -30.93 9.06
C ARG A 353 -5.77 -30.62 8.00
N CYS A 354 -4.86 -29.72 8.33
CA CYS A 354 -3.84 -29.21 7.42
C CYS A 354 -2.44 -29.17 8.03
N HIS A 355 -1.43 -29.36 7.20
CA HIS A 355 -0.08 -28.92 7.46
C HIS A 355 0.16 -27.52 6.85
N PHE A 356 1.13 -26.79 7.39
CA PHE A 356 1.51 -25.44 6.94
C PHE A 356 2.94 -25.47 6.38
N PRO A 357 3.15 -25.00 5.12
CA PRO A 357 4.47 -24.96 4.49
C PRO A 357 5.44 -24.05 5.24
N ASP A 358 6.70 -24.47 5.29
CA ASP A 358 7.80 -23.71 5.88
C ASP A 358 8.41 -22.74 4.85
N PHE A 359 7.77 -21.59 4.62
CA PHE A 359 8.20 -20.60 3.64
C PHE A 359 9.55 -19.93 3.97
N PHE A 360 10.16 -20.20 5.13
CA PHE A 360 11.47 -19.65 5.48
C PHE A 360 12.61 -20.44 4.78
N ARG A 361 12.33 -21.62 4.28
CA ARG A 361 13.22 -22.43 3.46
C ARG A 361 13.07 -22.09 1.97
N GLU A 362 14.21 -21.96 1.27
CA GLU A 362 14.22 -21.64 -0.16
C GLU A 362 13.67 -22.77 -1.04
N ASP A 363 13.94 -24.02 -0.70
CA ASP A 363 13.41 -25.19 -1.41
C ASP A 363 11.89 -25.29 -1.31
N VAL A 364 11.31 -24.98 -0.15
CA VAL A 364 9.85 -24.91 0.05
C VAL A 364 9.24 -23.79 -0.80
N ARG A 365 9.85 -22.60 -0.82
CA ARG A 365 9.38 -21.51 -1.70
C ARG A 365 9.45 -21.86 -3.17
N LYS A 366 10.47 -22.60 -3.60
CA LYS A 366 10.57 -23.09 -4.99
C LYS A 366 9.49 -24.12 -5.33
N TRP A 367 9.25 -25.08 -4.41
CA TRP A 367 8.18 -26.05 -4.54
C TRP A 367 6.81 -25.39 -4.62
N TRP A 368 6.51 -24.47 -3.69
CA TRP A 368 5.29 -23.68 -3.68
C TRP A 368 5.07 -22.94 -5.00
N GLY A 369 6.10 -22.22 -5.45
CA GLY A 369 6.04 -21.48 -6.72
C GLY A 369 5.80 -22.39 -7.94
N ALA A 370 6.34 -23.61 -7.96
CA ALA A 370 6.12 -24.57 -9.02
C ALA A 370 4.69 -25.14 -9.00
N ALA A 371 4.06 -25.27 -7.83
CA ALA A 371 2.70 -25.78 -7.72
C ALA A 371 1.66 -24.89 -8.44
N PHE A 372 1.93 -23.61 -8.62
CA PHE A 372 1.08 -22.69 -9.40
C PHE A 372 0.94 -23.07 -10.87
N THR A 373 1.72 -24.01 -11.40
CA THR A 373 1.54 -24.59 -12.74
C THR A 373 0.10 -25.09 -12.92
N ALA A 374 -0.52 -25.68 -11.88
CA ALA A 374 -1.91 -26.16 -11.92
C ALA A 374 -2.96 -25.05 -12.19
N LEU A 375 -2.61 -23.80 -11.94
CA LEU A 375 -3.46 -22.62 -12.16
C LEU A 375 -3.02 -21.83 -13.40
N THR A 376 -1.72 -21.70 -13.64
CA THR A 376 -1.20 -20.94 -14.79
C THR A 376 -1.35 -21.65 -16.12
N GLU A 377 -1.30 -23.00 -16.16
CA GLU A 377 -1.52 -23.79 -17.39
C GLU A 377 -2.93 -23.60 -17.97
N PRO A 378 -4.03 -23.63 -17.16
CA PRO A 378 -5.35 -23.26 -17.65
C PRO A 378 -5.46 -21.78 -18.07
N GLY A 379 -4.58 -20.89 -17.55
CA GLY A 379 -4.49 -19.50 -17.98
C GLY A 379 -4.78 -18.45 -16.94
N VAL A 380 -4.75 -18.78 -15.64
CA VAL A 380 -4.86 -17.82 -14.53
C VAL A 380 -3.62 -16.92 -14.51
N GLU A 381 -3.83 -15.60 -14.31
CA GLU A 381 -2.76 -14.59 -14.31
C GLU A 381 -2.68 -13.78 -13.00
N GLY A 382 -3.67 -13.92 -12.11
CA GLY A 382 -3.70 -13.27 -10.81
C GLY A 382 -3.94 -14.27 -9.67
N PHE A 383 -3.35 -13.99 -8.50
CA PHE A 383 -3.33 -14.92 -7.38
C PHE A 383 -3.60 -14.16 -6.08
N TRP A 384 -4.50 -14.71 -5.26
CA TRP A 384 -4.90 -14.11 -3.99
C TRP A 384 -4.49 -15.05 -2.86
N ASN A 385 -3.48 -14.63 -2.07
CA ASN A 385 -3.03 -15.32 -0.87
C ASN A 385 -3.87 -14.89 0.32
N ASP A 386 -4.67 -15.80 0.85
CA ASP A 386 -5.54 -15.60 1.99
C ASP A 386 -5.15 -16.50 3.17
N MET A 387 -5.73 -16.30 4.36
CA MET A 387 -5.53 -17.10 5.56
C MET A 387 -4.06 -17.22 6.03
N ASN A 388 -3.21 -16.30 5.65
CA ASN A 388 -1.75 -16.39 5.79
C ASN A 388 -1.12 -15.53 6.89
N GLU A 389 -1.85 -15.27 7.97
CA GLU A 389 -1.32 -14.68 9.22
C GLU A 389 -0.27 -15.56 9.93
N PRO A 390 -0.27 -16.90 9.94
CA PRO A 390 -1.22 -17.86 9.39
C PRO A 390 -2.43 -18.12 10.31
N SER A 391 -3.62 -18.25 9.71
CA SER A 391 -4.84 -18.62 10.39
C SER A 391 -4.92 -20.12 10.65
N ALA A 392 -5.31 -20.50 11.85
CA ALA A 392 -5.65 -21.88 12.22
C ALA A 392 -6.83 -21.84 13.19
N TRP A 393 -7.93 -22.47 12.81
CA TRP A 393 -9.17 -22.39 13.59
C TRP A 393 -9.10 -23.15 14.92
N GLY A 394 -9.76 -22.59 15.92
CA GLY A 394 -9.88 -23.16 17.25
C GLY A 394 -8.71 -22.81 18.19
N GLN A 395 -7.51 -22.58 17.67
CA GLN A 395 -6.37 -22.12 18.44
C GLN A 395 -5.29 -21.53 17.53
N GLU A 396 -4.54 -20.57 18.02
CA GLU A 396 -3.32 -20.11 17.33
C GLU A 396 -2.29 -21.25 17.22
N ILE A 397 -1.43 -21.17 16.20
CA ILE A 397 -0.30 -22.11 16.06
C ILE A 397 0.57 -22.00 17.31
N PRO A 398 0.84 -23.14 17.99
CA PRO A 398 1.59 -23.15 19.26
C PRO A 398 2.99 -22.53 19.14
N TRP A 399 3.45 -21.87 20.18
CA TRP A 399 4.76 -21.19 20.23
C TRP A 399 5.95 -22.10 19.95
N LEU A 400 5.83 -23.40 20.31
CA LEU A 400 6.88 -24.40 20.08
C LEU A 400 6.95 -24.92 18.66
N VAL A 401 6.01 -24.56 17.79
CA VAL A 401 6.06 -24.94 16.38
C VAL A 401 7.19 -24.19 15.70
N LYS A 402 7.98 -24.93 14.93
CA LYS A 402 9.13 -24.42 14.19
C LYS A 402 8.84 -24.34 12.69
N PHE A 403 9.37 -23.29 12.11
CA PHE A 403 9.51 -23.07 10.67
C PHE A 403 11.02 -22.92 10.39
N GLY A 404 11.65 -23.97 9.85
CA GLY A 404 13.10 -24.03 9.74
C GLY A 404 13.79 -23.91 11.09
N ASP A 405 14.67 -22.93 11.20
CA ASP A 405 15.41 -22.65 12.44
C ASP A 405 14.64 -21.75 13.42
N TYR A 406 13.51 -21.16 13.00
CA TYR A 406 12.74 -20.20 13.78
C TYR A 406 11.58 -20.85 14.53
N TYR A 407 11.28 -20.33 15.71
CA TYR A 407 10.02 -20.62 16.40
C TYR A 407 8.90 -19.70 15.91
N MET A 408 7.64 -20.15 16.05
CA MET A 408 6.45 -19.43 15.60
C MET A 408 6.42 -17.95 16.04
N PRO A 409 6.74 -17.56 17.30
CA PRO A 409 6.72 -16.16 17.73
C PRO A 409 7.72 -15.25 16.99
N GLU A 410 8.79 -15.82 16.43
CA GLU A 410 9.83 -15.08 15.72
C GLU A 410 9.39 -14.72 14.30
N VAL A 411 8.49 -15.49 13.71
CA VAL A 411 8.22 -15.43 12.26
C VAL A 411 6.76 -15.29 11.88
N ARG A 412 5.82 -15.30 12.83
CA ARG A 412 4.39 -15.13 12.52
C ARG A 412 4.13 -13.91 11.66
N ASN A 413 4.64 -12.75 12.06
CA ASN A 413 4.40 -11.49 11.36
C ASN A 413 4.96 -11.45 9.94
N VAL A 414 5.89 -12.34 9.58
CA VAL A 414 6.52 -12.39 8.26
C VAL A 414 6.11 -13.60 7.42
N TYR A 415 5.31 -14.50 7.98
CA TYR A 415 4.85 -15.70 7.27
C TYR A 415 4.10 -15.37 5.98
N GLY A 416 3.12 -14.46 6.06
CA GLY A 416 2.34 -14.02 4.88
C GLY A 416 3.21 -13.36 3.81
N MET A 417 4.19 -12.55 4.22
CA MET A 417 5.14 -11.94 3.27
C MET A 417 6.00 -13.01 2.57
N GLU A 418 6.51 -14.04 3.27
CA GLU A 418 7.31 -15.10 2.66
C GLU A 418 6.47 -16.00 1.73
N MET A 419 5.18 -16.22 2.05
CA MET A 419 4.23 -16.87 1.15
C MET A 419 4.00 -16.02 -0.12
N ALA A 420 3.74 -14.72 0.03
CA ALA A 420 3.58 -13.80 -1.10
C ALA A 420 4.84 -13.71 -1.96
N ARG A 421 6.03 -13.71 -1.34
CA ARG A 421 7.33 -13.79 -2.03
C ARG A 421 7.47 -15.08 -2.85
N ALA A 422 7.07 -16.22 -2.27
CA ALA A 422 7.10 -17.51 -2.95
C ALA A 422 6.13 -17.53 -4.15
N THR A 423 4.90 -17.05 -3.95
CA THR A 423 3.87 -16.91 -4.99
C THR A 423 4.36 -16.00 -6.11
N PHE A 424 4.82 -14.78 -5.78
CA PHE A 424 5.29 -13.81 -6.77
C PHE A 424 6.46 -14.32 -7.60
N LYS A 425 7.51 -14.87 -6.95
CA LYS A 425 8.69 -15.38 -7.67
C LYS A 425 8.37 -16.60 -8.54
N GLY A 426 7.51 -17.48 -8.06
CA GLY A 426 7.08 -18.64 -8.81
C GLY A 426 6.24 -18.27 -10.03
N THR A 427 5.21 -17.45 -9.83
CA THR A 427 4.29 -17.05 -10.90
C THR A 427 4.97 -16.12 -11.92
N LYS A 428 5.87 -15.23 -11.49
CA LYS A 428 6.71 -14.43 -12.40
C LYS A 428 7.49 -15.30 -13.38
N LYS A 429 8.00 -16.44 -12.90
CA LYS A 429 8.69 -17.42 -13.76
C LYS A 429 7.73 -18.15 -14.69
N LEU A 430 6.56 -18.59 -14.20
CA LEU A 430 5.59 -19.36 -14.96
C LEU A 430 4.85 -18.53 -16.02
N LEU A 431 4.60 -17.26 -15.77
CA LEU A 431 3.90 -16.36 -16.68
C LEU A 431 4.77 -15.79 -17.81
N ASN A 432 6.02 -16.22 -17.92
CA ASN A 432 6.89 -16.01 -19.06
C ASN A 432 6.97 -14.53 -19.52
N ASN A 433 7.62 -13.69 -18.71
CA ASN A 433 7.79 -12.23 -18.89
C ASN A 433 6.55 -11.35 -18.58
N LYS A 434 5.39 -11.93 -18.27
CA LYS A 434 4.25 -11.14 -17.80
C LYS A 434 4.39 -10.78 -16.31
N ARG A 435 3.87 -9.64 -15.94
CA ARG A 435 3.78 -9.21 -14.54
C ARG A 435 2.67 -9.98 -13.83
N PRO A 436 2.95 -10.78 -12.79
CA PRO A 436 1.89 -11.41 -12.00
C PRO A 436 1.18 -10.35 -11.15
N PHE A 437 -0.12 -10.52 -10.94
CA PHE A 437 -0.84 -9.84 -9.89
C PHE A 437 -0.93 -10.78 -8.69
N VAL A 438 -0.39 -10.36 -7.56
CA VAL A 438 -0.50 -11.06 -6.27
C VAL A 438 -1.17 -10.14 -5.28
N LEU A 439 -2.20 -10.64 -4.59
CA LEU A 439 -2.89 -9.99 -3.49
C LEU A 439 -2.68 -10.83 -2.24
N THR A 440 -2.29 -10.24 -1.11
CA THR A 440 -2.08 -10.97 0.15
C THR A 440 -2.81 -10.33 1.32
N ARG A 441 -3.42 -11.16 2.20
CA ARG A 441 -4.08 -10.67 3.42
C ARG A 441 -3.07 -10.26 4.48
N ALA A 442 -2.18 -11.16 4.84
CA ALA A 442 -1.16 -10.87 5.83
C ALA A 442 0.12 -10.33 5.19
N ALA A 443 0.70 -9.32 5.84
CA ALA A 443 1.86 -8.60 5.34
C ALA A 443 2.79 -8.14 6.47
N TYR A 444 4.01 -7.80 6.08
CA TYR A 444 5.04 -7.16 6.90
C TYR A 444 5.77 -6.10 6.07
N SER A 445 6.51 -5.21 6.73
CA SER A 445 7.37 -4.22 6.05
C SER A 445 8.22 -4.87 4.95
N GLY A 446 8.14 -4.37 3.72
CA GLY A 446 8.83 -4.95 2.55
C GLY A 446 7.93 -5.82 1.65
N THR A 447 6.69 -6.11 2.04
CA THR A 447 5.72 -6.89 1.23
C THR A 447 5.41 -6.20 -0.10
N GLN A 448 5.49 -4.88 -0.20
CA GLN A 448 5.29 -4.11 -1.44
C GLN A 448 6.16 -4.57 -2.61
N ARG A 449 7.24 -5.27 -2.35
CA ARG A 449 8.11 -5.86 -3.39
C ARG A 449 7.46 -7.04 -4.12
N TYR A 450 6.40 -7.62 -3.56
CA TYR A 450 5.85 -8.91 -4.01
C TYR A 450 4.36 -8.87 -4.26
N SER A 451 3.60 -8.03 -3.57
CA SER A 451 2.14 -8.09 -3.65
C SER A 451 1.44 -6.78 -3.34
N ALA A 452 0.20 -6.68 -3.82
CA ALA A 452 -0.84 -5.83 -3.28
C ALA A 452 -1.34 -6.38 -1.93
N VAL A 453 -2.04 -5.54 -1.15
CA VAL A 453 -2.73 -5.94 0.08
C VAL A 453 -4.17 -5.43 0.06
N TRP A 454 -5.03 -5.96 0.95
CA TRP A 454 -6.31 -5.33 1.28
C TRP A 454 -6.51 -5.31 2.80
N THR A 455 -7.51 -4.59 3.27
CA THR A 455 -7.73 -4.36 4.70
C THR A 455 -8.58 -5.45 5.36
N GLY A 456 -8.55 -6.68 4.83
CA GLY A 456 -9.26 -7.83 5.39
C GLY A 456 -10.79 -7.70 5.38
N ASP A 457 -11.42 -8.47 6.25
CA ASP A 457 -12.86 -8.71 6.31
C ASP A 457 -13.60 -7.59 7.06
N ASN A 458 -14.02 -6.57 6.33
CA ASN A 458 -14.77 -5.43 6.85
C ASN A 458 -16.29 -5.67 6.85
N SER A 459 -17.07 -4.74 7.40
CA SER A 459 -18.53 -4.86 7.50
C SER A 459 -19.26 -3.78 6.71
N ALA A 460 -20.48 -4.09 6.26
CA ALA A 460 -21.28 -3.27 5.35
C ALA A 460 -22.00 -2.10 6.06
N TYR A 461 -21.23 -1.10 6.55
CA TYR A 461 -21.78 0.17 7.06
C TYR A 461 -20.79 1.34 6.94
N ASP A 462 -21.29 2.57 7.02
CA ASP A 462 -20.54 3.79 6.74
C ASP A 462 -19.24 3.92 7.53
N ALA A 463 -19.26 3.57 8.81
CA ALA A 463 -18.07 3.68 9.65
C ALA A 463 -16.91 2.79 9.16
N HIS A 464 -17.21 1.61 8.57
CA HIS A 464 -16.20 0.74 7.96
C HIS A 464 -15.73 1.25 6.60
N MET A 465 -16.59 1.88 5.81
CA MET A 465 -16.20 2.57 4.58
C MET A 465 -15.15 3.65 4.88
N LEU A 466 -15.41 4.49 5.88
CA LEU A 466 -14.50 5.56 6.30
C LEU A 466 -13.23 5.02 6.96
N LEU A 467 -13.35 3.98 7.80
CA LEU A 467 -12.19 3.32 8.43
C LEU A 467 -11.30 2.68 7.38
N GLY A 468 -11.87 1.97 6.40
CA GLY A 468 -11.12 1.36 5.30
C GLY A 468 -10.27 2.39 4.56
N GLN A 469 -10.82 3.57 4.25
CA GLN A 469 -10.05 4.65 3.62
C GLN A 469 -8.91 5.17 4.52
N ARG A 470 -9.14 5.30 5.84
CA ARG A 470 -8.06 5.68 6.77
C ARG A 470 -6.96 4.63 6.83
N MET A 471 -7.32 3.33 6.83
CA MET A 471 -6.34 2.23 6.76
C MET A 471 -5.54 2.26 5.46
N VAL A 472 -6.17 2.49 4.31
CA VAL A 472 -5.50 2.68 3.02
C VAL A 472 -4.48 3.82 3.10
N ASN A 473 -4.87 4.96 3.65
CA ASN A 473 -3.99 6.12 3.82
C ASN A 473 -2.82 5.81 4.77
N SER A 474 -3.05 5.07 5.84
CA SER A 474 -2.03 4.67 6.81
C SER A 474 -1.06 3.63 6.23
N LEU A 475 -1.55 2.66 5.47
CA LEU A 475 -0.73 1.69 4.73
C LEU A 475 0.14 2.40 3.68
N GLY A 476 -0.39 3.44 3.01
CA GLY A 476 0.37 4.25 2.08
C GLY A 476 1.63 4.88 2.72
N ILE A 477 1.55 5.33 3.98
CA ILE A 477 2.71 5.84 4.72
C ILE A 477 3.80 4.77 4.86
N THR A 478 3.44 3.50 4.92
CA THR A 478 4.37 2.37 5.07
C THR A 478 4.89 1.82 3.73
N GLY A 479 4.75 2.56 2.64
CA GLY A 479 5.27 2.20 1.32
C GLY A 479 4.38 1.26 0.51
N MET A 480 3.24 0.84 1.05
CA MET A 480 2.24 0.12 0.26
C MET A 480 1.50 1.12 -0.65
N SER A 481 1.40 0.84 -1.94
CA SER A 481 0.68 1.73 -2.88
C SER A 481 -0.52 1.03 -3.52
N LEU A 482 -0.45 -0.27 -3.80
CA LEU A 482 -1.57 -1.05 -4.34
C LEU A 482 -2.32 -1.71 -3.18
N ILE A 483 -3.38 -1.05 -2.73
CA ILE A 483 -4.14 -1.41 -1.53
C ILE A 483 -5.62 -1.46 -1.88
N GLY A 484 -6.32 -2.50 -1.44
CA GLY A 484 -7.77 -2.64 -1.57
C GLY A 484 -8.52 -2.53 -0.24
N VAL A 485 -9.81 -2.34 -0.38
CA VAL A 485 -10.82 -2.58 0.66
C VAL A 485 -11.93 -3.39 0.02
N ASP A 486 -12.69 -4.14 0.80
CA ASP A 486 -13.87 -4.83 0.27
C ASP A 486 -15.00 -3.82 0.12
N ILE A 487 -15.21 -3.35 -1.13
CA ILE A 487 -16.22 -2.34 -1.44
C ILE A 487 -17.62 -2.96 -1.26
N GLY A 488 -18.45 -2.25 -0.51
CA GLY A 488 -19.75 -2.72 -0.08
C GLY A 488 -19.74 -3.48 1.24
N GLY A 489 -18.56 -3.77 1.79
CA GLY A 489 -18.33 -4.54 3.01
C GLY A 489 -18.36 -6.05 2.78
N PHE A 490 -17.44 -6.80 3.37
CA PHE A 490 -17.40 -8.26 3.28
C PHE A 490 -18.59 -8.90 3.98
N THR A 491 -18.80 -8.59 5.28
CA THR A 491 -19.92 -9.10 6.06
C THR A 491 -21.10 -8.13 6.09
N GLY A 492 -22.31 -8.65 6.33
CA GLY A 492 -23.55 -7.88 6.39
C GLY A 492 -24.07 -7.42 5.02
N ASP A 493 -25.20 -6.73 5.01
CA ASP A 493 -25.85 -6.25 3.79
C ASP A 493 -25.87 -4.72 3.75
N PRO A 494 -25.24 -4.08 2.76
CA PRO A 494 -25.31 -2.64 2.62
C PRO A 494 -26.70 -2.17 2.18
N THR A 495 -27.05 -0.93 2.52
CA THR A 495 -28.15 -0.24 1.85
C THR A 495 -27.76 0.14 0.43
N PRO A 496 -28.73 0.41 -0.47
CA PRO A 496 -28.41 0.89 -1.81
C PRO A 496 -27.58 2.16 -1.81
N GLU A 497 -27.86 3.09 -0.89
CA GLU A 497 -27.13 4.37 -0.75
C GLU A 497 -25.68 4.14 -0.32
N LEU A 498 -25.45 3.24 0.65
CA LEU A 498 -24.08 2.88 1.07
C LEU A 498 -23.30 2.23 -0.08
N MET A 499 -23.97 1.36 -0.85
CA MET A 499 -23.33 0.71 -2.00
C MET A 499 -22.91 1.74 -3.06
N VAL A 500 -23.76 2.71 -3.37
CA VAL A 500 -23.43 3.81 -4.27
C VAL A 500 -22.25 4.63 -3.72
N ARG A 501 -22.32 5.09 -2.45
CA ARG A 501 -21.22 5.88 -1.83
C ARG A 501 -19.90 5.14 -1.85
N TRP A 502 -19.92 3.84 -1.55
CA TRP A 502 -18.70 3.05 -1.52
C TRP A 502 -18.11 2.82 -2.91
N ASN A 503 -18.96 2.64 -3.95
CA ASN A 503 -18.47 2.60 -5.34
C ASN A 503 -17.93 3.96 -5.80
N SER A 504 -18.60 5.07 -5.47
CA SER A 504 -18.08 6.42 -5.80
C SER A 504 -16.71 6.67 -5.15
N LEU A 505 -16.51 6.24 -3.90
CA LEU A 505 -15.22 6.27 -3.23
C LEU A 505 -14.21 5.34 -3.93
N GLY A 506 -14.66 4.15 -4.36
CA GLY A 506 -13.87 3.12 -5.03
C GLY A 506 -13.16 3.61 -6.31
N VAL A 507 -13.73 4.61 -7.01
CA VAL A 507 -13.08 5.27 -8.16
C VAL A 507 -11.68 5.77 -7.80
N TYR A 508 -11.53 6.28 -6.60
CA TYR A 508 -10.32 6.93 -6.07
C TYR A 508 -9.58 6.07 -5.04
N THR A 509 -9.91 4.78 -4.91
CA THR A 509 -9.08 3.82 -4.15
C THR A 509 -7.98 3.24 -5.04
N PRO A 510 -6.84 2.85 -4.48
CA PRO A 510 -5.76 2.25 -5.27
C PRO A 510 -6.22 1.01 -6.05
N MET A 511 -6.94 0.08 -5.43
CA MET A 511 -7.56 -1.08 -6.05
C MET A 511 -9.09 -0.98 -5.94
N PHE A 512 -9.80 -1.11 -7.04
CA PHE A 512 -11.26 -1.01 -7.11
C PHE A 512 -11.88 -2.42 -7.15
N ARG A 513 -11.91 -3.10 -5.99
CA ARG A 513 -12.43 -4.46 -5.85
C ARG A 513 -13.73 -4.48 -5.03
N ASN A 514 -14.80 -5.00 -5.61
CA ASN A 514 -16.01 -5.38 -4.90
C ASN A 514 -15.85 -6.82 -4.36
N HIS A 515 -16.18 -7.04 -3.08
CA HIS A 515 -16.13 -8.37 -2.47
C HIS A 515 -17.16 -8.52 -1.36
N ALA A 516 -17.69 -9.73 -1.19
CA ALA A 516 -18.74 -10.03 -0.21
C ALA A 516 -18.72 -11.48 0.27
N ALA A 517 -19.11 -11.71 1.51
CA ALA A 517 -19.23 -13.03 2.13
C ALA A 517 -20.39 -13.84 1.58
N LYS A 518 -20.28 -15.17 1.70
CA LYS A 518 -21.36 -16.12 1.41
C LYS A 518 -22.61 -15.81 2.26
N GLY A 519 -23.79 -15.91 1.65
CA GLY A 519 -25.06 -15.67 2.32
C GLY A 519 -25.47 -14.19 2.42
N THR A 520 -24.65 -13.23 1.98
CA THR A 520 -25.01 -11.81 1.88
C THR A 520 -25.68 -11.49 0.54
N LYS A 521 -26.30 -10.30 0.42
CA LYS A 521 -26.85 -9.82 -0.86
C LYS A 521 -25.81 -9.80 -1.96
N MET A 522 -26.24 -10.03 -3.20
CA MET A 522 -25.40 -9.84 -4.39
C MET A 522 -25.00 -8.38 -4.51
N ARG A 523 -23.74 -8.15 -4.94
CA ARG A 523 -23.15 -6.79 -4.96
C ARG A 523 -22.80 -6.29 -6.35
N GLU A 524 -23.11 -7.06 -7.37
CA GLU A 524 -22.91 -6.66 -8.75
C GLU A 524 -23.69 -5.36 -9.04
N PRO A 525 -23.19 -4.46 -9.88
CA PRO A 525 -23.80 -3.14 -10.11
C PRO A 525 -25.30 -3.17 -10.46
N TRP A 526 -25.75 -4.17 -11.20
CA TRP A 526 -27.15 -4.32 -11.64
C TRP A 526 -28.12 -4.81 -10.57
N CYS A 527 -27.66 -5.18 -9.37
CA CYS A 527 -28.49 -5.69 -8.28
C CYS A 527 -29.19 -4.61 -7.44
N TRP A 528 -28.90 -3.31 -7.71
CA TRP A 528 -29.27 -2.20 -6.83
C TRP A 528 -30.41 -1.32 -7.36
N GLY A 529 -31.07 -1.74 -8.44
CA GLY A 529 -32.09 -0.97 -9.15
C GLY A 529 -31.50 -0.01 -10.17
N LYS A 530 -32.26 0.34 -11.21
CA LYS A 530 -31.75 1.03 -12.40
C LYS A 530 -31.16 2.43 -12.13
N GLU A 531 -31.67 3.16 -11.15
CA GLU A 531 -31.14 4.48 -10.78
C GLU A 531 -29.75 4.36 -10.14
N ASN A 532 -29.61 3.46 -9.15
CA ASN A 532 -28.33 3.22 -8.48
C ASN A 532 -27.32 2.55 -9.41
N GLU A 533 -27.74 1.61 -10.25
CA GLU A 533 -26.93 0.99 -11.29
C GLU A 533 -26.33 2.05 -12.24
N ALA A 534 -27.14 3.04 -12.65
CA ALA A 534 -26.67 4.11 -13.53
C ALA A 534 -25.59 4.98 -12.86
N ILE A 535 -25.70 5.24 -11.55
CA ILE A 535 -24.71 5.99 -10.79
C ILE A 535 -23.43 5.15 -10.67
N ILE A 536 -23.52 3.90 -10.23
CA ILE A 536 -22.39 2.98 -10.08
C ILE A 536 -21.65 2.80 -11.41
N LYS A 537 -22.41 2.62 -12.51
CA LYS A 537 -21.82 2.53 -13.86
C LYS A 537 -21.04 3.79 -14.23
N LYS A 538 -21.59 4.98 -14.02
CA LYS A 538 -20.91 6.26 -14.26
C LYS A 538 -19.62 6.38 -13.45
N ASP A 539 -19.64 5.93 -12.20
CA ASP A 539 -18.47 5.92 -11.32
C ASP A 539 -17.39 4.97 -11.85
N ILE A 540 -17.76 3.76 -12.25
CA ILE A 540 -16.84 2.81 -12.88
C ILE A 540 -16.28 3.39 -14.19
N GLU A 541 -17.11 3.97 -15.06
CA GLU A 541 -16.68 4.64 -16.28
C GLU A 541 -15.67 5.77 -16.01
N GLN A 542 -15.85 6.54 -14.92
CA GLN A 542 -14.90 7.57 -14.50
C GLN A 542 -13.54 6.96 -14.11
N ARG A 543 -13.50 5.79 -13.47
CA ARG A 543 -12.25 5.06 -13.19
C ARG A 543 -11.50 4.74 -14.48
N TYR A 544 -12.20 4.29 -15.52
CA TYR A 544 -11.59 3.95 -16.81
C TYR A 544 -11.11 5.18 -17.58
N ARG A 545 -11.78 6.32 -17.42
CA ARG A 545 -11.28 7.59 -17.96
C ARG A 545 -9.99 8.04 -17.29
N LEU A 546 -9.85 7.79 -16.00
CA LEU A 546 -8.67 8.17 -15.20
C LEU A 546 -7.48 7.20 -15.35
N LEU A 547 -7.59 6.08 -16.06
CA LEU A 547 -6.50 5.09 -16.15
C LEU A 547 -5.14 5.68 -16.59
N PRO A 548 -5.06 6.63 -17.55
CA PRO A 548 -3.78 7.26 -17.90
C PRO A 548 -3.12 7.99 -16.72
N TYR A 549 -3.92 8.70 -15.90
CA TYR A 549 -3.46 9.36 -14.70
C TYR A 549 -3.06 8.34 -13.62
N ILE A 550 -3.89 7.32 -13.41
CA ILE A 550 -3.67 6.28 -12.41
C ILE A 550 -2.38 5.50 -12.71
N TYR A 551 -2.20 5.06 -13.95
CA TYR A 551 -1.03 4.29 -14.34
C TYR A 551 0.27 5.10 -14.25
N SER A 552 0.23 6.38 -14.65
CA SER A 552 1.35 7.30 -14.48
C SER A 552 1.67 7.56 -13.00
N SER A 553 0.66 7.62 -12.12
CA SER A 553 0.84 7.76 -10.68
C SER A 553 1.47 6.50 -10.06
N TYR A 554 1.14 5.31 -10.56
CA TYR A 554 1.82 4.06 -10.17
C TYR A 554 3.27 4.02 -10.64
N TYR A 555 3.56 4.58 -11.81
CA TYR A 555 4.96 4.75 -12.23
C TYR A 555 5.73 5.66 -11.26
N GLN A 556 5.14 6.75 -10.78
CA GLN A 556 5.74 7.57 -9.72
C GLN A 556 5.97 6.76 -8.44
N SER A 557 4.96 5.98 -7.99
CA SER A 557 5.10 5.10 -6.81
C SER A 557 6.24 4.08 -6.98
N HIS A 558 6.37 3.49 -8.17
CA HIS A 558 7.48 2.60 -8.50
C HIS A 558 8.84 3.29 -8.41
N GLN A 559 8.94 4.54 -8.82
CA GLN A 559 10.20 5.31 -8.80
C GLN A 559 10.54 5.87 -7.41
N THR A 560 9.55 6.34 -6.67
CA THR A 560 9.76 7.12 -5.43
C THR A 560 9.29 6.40 -4.17
N GLY A 561 8.36 5.45 -4.28
CA GLY A 561 7.67 4.83 -3.15
C GLY A 561 6.49 5.66 -2.60
N ILE A 562 6.24 6.86 -3.13
CA ILE A 562 5.12 7.69 -2.71
C ILE A 562 3.81 7.05 -3.18
N PRO A 563 2.83 6.80 -2.29
CA PRO A 563 1.60 6.10 -2.66
C PRO A 563 0.68 6.96 -3.54
N ILE A 564 -0.22 6.31 -4.30
CA ILE A 564 -1.26 7.02 -5.06
C ILE A 564 -2.36 7.56 -4.13
N SER A 565 -2.83 6.80 -3.13
CA SER A 565 -3.74 7.30 -2.09
C SER A 565 -2.91 7.88 -0.96
N ARG A 566 -3.08 9.19 -0.69
CA ARG A 566 -2.21 9.95 0.21
C ARG A 566 -3.04 10.61 1.30
N THR A 567 -2.76 10.31 2.56
CA THR A 567 -3.19 11.23 3.61
C THR A 567 -2.68 12.63 3.30
N LEU A 568 -3.45 13.66 3.64
CA LEU A 568 -3.04 15.06 3.41
C LEU A 568 -1.69 15.40 4.04
N ALA A 569 -1.27 14.68 5.09
CA ALA A 569 0.02 14.84 5.76
C ALA A 569 1.23 14.67 4.82
N ILE A 570 1.12 13.89 3.77
CA ILE A 570 2.21 13.65 2.81
C ILE A 570 2.56 14.96 2.07
N ASN A 571 1.55 15.66 1.57
CA ASN A 571 1.73 16.89 0.77
C ASN A 571 1.67 18.18 1.59
N TYR A 572 1.03 18.15 2.78
CA TYR A 572 0.79 19.31 3.64
C TYR A 572 1.28 19.08 5.07
N THR A 573 2.48 18.50 5.23
CA THR A 573 3.07 18.03 6.49
C THR A 573 2.91 19.01 7.66
N GLN A 574 3.08 20.32 7.41
CA GLN A 574 3.08 21.36 8.44
C GLN A 574 1.71 22.01 8.68
N ASP A 575 0.67 21.61 7.96
CA ASP A 575 -0.69 22.10 8.15
C ASP A 575 -1.34 21.39 9.33
N SER A 576 -1.53 22.07 10.45
CA SER A 576 -2.07 21.48 11.68
C SER A 576 -3.51 21.00 11.55
N THR A 577 -4.30 21.62 10.67
CA THR A 577 -5.73 21.33 10.52
C THR A 577 -5.98 19.93 9.94
N ILE A 578 -5.07 19.44 9.11
CA ILE A 578 -5.22 18.11 8.48
C ILE A 578 -5.16 16.94 9.49
N TYR A 579 -4.62 17.18 10.69
CA TYR A 579 -4.54 16.18 11.77
C TYR A 579 -5.78 16.21 12.69
N ASP A 580 -6.74 17.10 12.45
CA ASP A 580 -8.04 17.10 13.15
C ASP A 580 -8.85 15.88 12.70
N GLU A 581 -9.46 15.17 13.65
CA GLU A 581 -10.27 13.97 13.41
C GLU A 581 -11.42 14.22 12.42
N LYS A 582 -11.93 15.44 12.35
CA LYS A 582 -13.01 15.83 11.43
C LYS A 582 -12.63 15.66 9.95
N TYR A 583 -11.34 15.86 9.62
CA TYR A 583 -10.86 15.87 8.23
C TYR A 583 -9.97 14.68 7.88
N GLN A 584 -9.76 13.74 8.80
CA GLN A 584 -8.87 12.58 8.63
C GLN A 584 -9.29 11.59 7.54
N ASN A 585 -10.57 11.63 7.10
CA ASN A 585 -11.07 10.80 6.02
C ASN A 585 -10.76 11.37 4.63
N GLN A 586 -10.45 12.67 4.55
CA GLN A 586 -10.05 13.31 3.32
C GLN A 586 -8.64 12.85 2.89
N PHE A 587 -8.45 12.72 1.60
CA PHE A 587 -7.16 12.27 1.07
C PHE A 587 -6.90 12.84 -0.32
N LEU A 588 -5.65 12.75 -0.77
CA LEU A 588 -5.30 12.99 -2.16
C LEU A 588 -5.19 11.68 -2.92
N PHE A 589 -5.75 11.65 -4.12
CA PHE A 589 -5.52 10.61 -5.12
C PHE A 589 -4.53 11.15 -6.16
N GLY A 590 -3.30 10.64 -6.16
CA GLY A 590 -2.14 11.32 -6.71
C GLY A 590 -1.76 12.53 -5.84
N ASP A 591 -1.31 13.60 -6.47
CA ASP A 591 -0.88 14.83 -5.79
C ASP A 591 -1.85 16.03 -5.98
N THR A 592 -2.90 15.84 -6.78
CA THR A 592 -3.75 16.96 -7.24
C THR A 592 -5.25 16.74 -7.07
N ILE A 593 -5.73 15.52 -6.83
CA ILE A 593 -7.16 15.20 -6.69
C ILE A 593 -7.47 14.99 -5.20
N LEU A 594 -8.14 15.95 -4.54
CA LEU A 594 -8.63 15.81 -3.17
C LEU A 594 -10.01 15.18 -3.19
N VAL A 595 -10.19 14.14 -2.40
CA VAL A 595 -11.44 13.38 -2.25
C VAL A 595 -11.92 13.50 -0.81
N ALA A 596 -13.19 13.85 -0.61
CA ALA A 596 -13.84 13.88 0.70
C ALA A 596 -14.97 12.84 0.74
N PRO A 597 -14.75 11.67 1.38
CA PRO A 597 -15.79 10.64 1.53
C PRO A 597 -16.97 11.14 2.35
N VAL A 598 -18.19 10.72 1.96
CA VAL A 598 -19.44 11.12 2.57
C VAL A 598 -20.23 9.90 3.02
N GLU A 599 -20.75 9.90 4.25
CA GLU A 599 -21.64 8.85 4.76
C GLU A 599 -22.94 8.76 3.95
N SER A 600 -23.50 7.57 3.85
CA SER A 600 -24.67 7.26 2.99
C SER A 600 -25.93 8.09 3.30
N THR A 601 -26.05 8.55 4.53
CA THR A 601 -27.21 9.34 5.02
C THR A 601 -27.02 10.85 4.91
N LYS A 602 -25.84 11.31 4.49
CA LYS A 602 -25.52 12.74 4.38
C LYS A 602 -25.71 13.26 2.95
N PHE A 603 -26.14 14.51 2.83
CA PHE A 603 -26.31 15.23 1.56
C PHE A 603 -25.45 16.50 1.48
N THR A 604 -24.68 16.79 2.51
CA THR A 604 -23.68 17.86 2.57
C THR A 604 -22.43 17.34 3.27
N GLU A 605 -21.29 17.96 2.99
CA GLU A 605 -20.02 17.63 3.66
C GLU A 605 -19.20 18.89 3.93
N ASP A 606 -18.56 18.94 5.09
CA ASP A 606 -17.60 19.96 5.46
C ASP A 606 -16.19 19.53 5.04
N VAL A 607 -15.68 20.16 4.00
CA VAL A 607 -14.38 19.82 3.42
C VAL A 607 -13.33 20.86 3.79
N TYR A 608 -12.24 20.43 4.42
CA TYR A 608 -11.06 21.25 4.58
C TYR A 608 -10.25 21.24 3.28
N LEU A 609 -10.13 22.40 2.65
CA LEU A 609 -9.27 22.60 1.49
C LEU A 609 -7.93 23.17 1.96
N PRO A 610 -6.79 22.48 1.84
CA PRO A 610 -5.47 23.03 2.16
C PRO A 610 -5.18 24.30 1.36
N LYS A 611 -4.21 25.10 1.83
CA LYS A 611 -3.83 26.38 1.21
C LYS A 611 -3.57 26.23 -0.29
N GLY A 612 -4.11 27.14 -1.08
CA GLY A 612 -4.09 27.17 -2.55
C GLY A 612 -5.49 27.36 -3.11
N ASP A 613 -5.63 27.34 -4.42
CA ASP A 613 -6.93 27.39 -5.11
C ASP A 613 -7.34 25.97 -5.53
N TRP A 614 -8.64 25.67 -5.51
CA TRP A 614 -9.22 24.37 -5.81
C TRP A 614 -10.43 24.51 -6.72
N TYR A 615 -10.71 23.52 -7.53
CA TYR A 615 -11.88 23.46 -8.40
C TYR A 615 -12.73 22.23 -8.06
N ARG A 616 -14.04 22.40 -7.81
CA ARG A 616 -14.96 21.26 -7.69
C ARG A 616 -15.02 20.54 -9.03
N LEU A 617 -14.74 19.23 -9.04
CA LEU A 617 -14.68 18.47 -10.31
C LEU A 617 -16.02 18.46 -11.04
N SER A 618 -17.14 18.30 -10.33
CA SER A 618 -18.48 18.17 -10.92
C SER A 618 -19.05 19.48 -11.46
N THR A 619 -18.71 20.62 -10.85
CA THR A 619 -19.32 21.93 -11.18
C THR A 619 -18.35 22.90 -11.87
N GLY A 620 -17.04 22.66 -11.76
CA GLY A 620 -16.00 23.60 -12.19
C GLY A 620 -15.89 24.86 -11.29
N GLU A 621 -16.66 24.92 -10.19
CA GLU A 621 -16.61 26.03 -9.26
C GLU A 621 -15.24 26.15 -8.58
N LYS A 622 -14.74 27.38 -8.47
CA LYS A 622 -13.44 27.67 -7.87
C LYS A 622 -13.56 28.06 -6.39
N PHE A 623 -12.75 27.43 -5.56
CA PHE A 623 -12.64 27.67 -4.12
C PHE A 623 -11.24 28.17 -3.76
N THR A 624 -11.14 29.10 -2.84
CA THR A 624 -9.86 29.45 -2.18
C THR A 624 -9.70 28.61 -0.94
N GLY A 625 -8.59 27.85 -0.86
CA GLY A 625 -8.27 26.97 0.27
C GLY A 625 -7.70 27.71 1.49
N GLY A 626 -7.14 26.96 2.44
CA GLY A 626 -6.76 27.39 3.78
C GLY A 626 -7.98 27.51 4.71
N LYS A 627 -9.10 26.88 4.39
CA LYS A 627 -10.36 26.95 5.15
C LYS A 627 -11.26 25.76 4.88
N VAL A 628 -12.25 25.59 5.74
CA VAL A 628 -13.36 24.64 5.54
C VAL A 628 -14.40 25.26 4.63
N VAL A 629 -14.96 24.45 3.74
CA VAL A 629 -16.09 24.77 2.88
C VAL A 629 -17.17 23.70 3.04
N THR A 630 -18.42 24.11 3.24
CA THR A 630 -19.56 23.21 3.21
C THR A 630 -20.07 23.10 1.79
N VAL A 631 -20.21 21.88 1.29
CA VAL A 631 -20.66 21.63 -0.08
C VAL A 631 -21.80 20.61 -0.11
N ASP A 632 -22.67 20.74 -1.12
CA ASP A 632 -23.68 19.74 -1.41
C ASP A 632 -23.01 18.43 -1.83
N ALA A 633 -23.55 17.32 -1.37
CA ALA A 633 -23.09 15.98 -1.67
C ALA A 633 -24.27 15.05 -1.93
N PRO A 634 -25.06 15.27 -3.01
CA PRO A 634 -26.11 14.34 -3.39
C PRO A 634 -25.54 12.97 -3.71
N LEU A 635 -26.35 11.93 -3.69
CA LEU A 635 -25.87 10.53 -3.80
C LEU A 635 -25.01 10.27 -5.06
N ASN A 636 -25.30 10.97 -6.14
CA ASN A 636 -24.62 10.86 -7.43
C ASN A 636 -23.43 11.82 -7.62
N ASP A 637 -22.96 12.51 -6.56
CA ASP A 637 -21.84 13.46 -6.62
C ASP A 637 -21.00 13.43 -5.34
N LEU A 638 -19.93 12.66 -5.39
CA LEU A 638 -18.91 12.65 -4.34
C LEU A 638 -18.11 13.97 -4.39
N PRO A 639 -17.88 14.67 -3.25
CA PRO A 639 -17.03 15.84 -3.21
C PRO A 639 -15.58 15.55 -3.61
N VAL A 640 -15.23 15.95 -4.84
CA VAL A 640 -13.89 15.83 -5.42
C VAL A 640 -13.42 17.20 -5.88
N PHE A 641 -12.20 17.58 -5.48
CA PHE A 641 -11.61 18.87 -5.80
C PHE A 641 -10.27 18.68 -6.50
N ILE A 642 -10.06 19.46 -7.55
CA ILE A 642 -8.83 19.46 -8.32
C ILE A 642 -8.01 20.68 -7.93
N LYS A 643 -6.75 20.48 -7.57
CA LYS A 643 -5.81 21.56 -7.24
C LYS A 643 -5.57 22.45 -8.46
N ALA A 644 -5.55 23.76 -8.24
CA ALA A 644 -5.20 24.71 -9.32
C ALA A 644 -3.77 24.44 -9.84
N GLY A 645 -3.60 24.48 -11.15
CA GLY A 645 -2.38 24.09 -11.84
C GLY A 645 -2.27 22.59 -12.15
N ALA A 646 -3.26 21.79 -11.79
CA ALA A 646 -3.25 20.34 -12.05
C ALA A 646 -3.23 20.01 -13.54
N ILE A 647 -2.53 18.92 -13.88
CA ILE A 647 -2.49 18.30 -15.19
C ILE A 647 -2.95 16.86 -15.01
N ILE A 648 -4.11 16.51 -15.58
CA ILE A 648 -4.72 15.18 -15.43
C ILE A 648 -4.97 14.57 -16.81
N PRO A 649 -4.12 13.62 -17.26
CA PRO A 649 -4.38 12.88 -18.48
C PRO A 649 -5.55 11.91 -18.28
N MET A 650 -6.46 11.87 -19.23
CA MET A 650 -7.63 11.00 -19.29
C MET A 650 -7.75 10.35 -20.67
N GLN A 651 -8.68 9.41 -20.79
CA GLN A 651 -9.04 8.78 -22.07
C GLN A 651 -10.55 8.67 -22.21
N ASN A 652 -11.03 8.27 -23.38
CA ASN A 652 -12.42 7.89 -23.58
C ASN A 652 -12.78 6.64 -22.76
N ILE A 653 -14.09 6.40 -22.56
CA ILE A 653 -14.58 5.21 -21.87
C ILE A 653 -14.28 3.97 -22.73
N ILE A 654 -13.69 2.96 -22.11
CA ILE A 654 -13.41 1.63 -22.64
C ILE A 654 -14.04 0.58 -21.73
N GLN A 655 -14.39 -0.60 -22.25
CA GLN A 655 -15.04 -1.66 -21.46
C GLN A 655 -14.04 -2.54 -20.70
N SER A 656 -12.77 -2.50 -21.10
CA SER A 656 -11.66 -3.15 -20.39
C SER A 656 -10.34 -2.48 -20.75
N THR A 657 -9.31 -2.70 -19.93
CA THR A 657 -7.96 -2.18 -20.18
C THR A 657 -7.30 -2.74 -21.45
N ASN A 658 -7.77 -3.88 -21.95
CA ASN A 658 -7.32 -4.50 -23.19
C ASN A 658 -7.99 -3.89 -24.45
N GLU A 659 -9.02 -3.06 -24.26
CA GLU A 659 -9.71 -2.44 -25.40
C GLU A 659 -8.90 -1.26 -25.94
N LYS A 660 -8.84 -1.15 -27.26
CA LYS A 660 -8.30 0.03 -27.92
C LYS A 660 -9.35 1.15 -27.88
N GLY A 661 -9.00 2.25 -27.23
CA GLY A 661 -9.82 3.45 -27.27
C GLY A 661 -9.83 4.14 -28.65
N ASP A 662 -10.28 5.38 -28.67
CA ASP A 662 -10.36 6.22 -29.88
C ASP A 662 -9.00 6.77 -30.34
N GLY A 663 -7.92 6.49 -29.62
CA GLY A 663 -6.56 6.96 -29.93
C GLY A 663 -6.31 8.41 -29.51
N ILE A 664 -7.16 8.99 -28.67
CA ILE A 664 -7.04 10.37 -28.17
C ILE A 664 -6.65 10.34 -26.68
N LEU A 665 -5.56 11.02 -26.34
CA LEU A 665 -5.20 11.33 -24.95
C LEU A 665 -5.77 12.70 -24.60
N GLU A 666 -6.69 12.77 -23.65
CA GLU A 666 -7.19 14.03 -23.12
C GLU A 666 -6.21 14.55 -22.05
N ILE A 667 -5.67 15.73 -22.24
CA ILE A 667 -4.84 16.42 -21.24
C ILE A 667 -5.68 17.55 -20.67
N ASN A 668 -6.18 17.32 -19.45
CA ASN A 668 -6.98 18.29 -18.70
C ASN A 668 -6.05 19.17 -17.85
N VAL A 669 -6.12 20.50 -18.01
CA VAL A 669 -5.29 21.46 -17.29
C VAL A 669 -6.19 22.46 -16.58
N TRP A 670 -6.03 22.58 -15.26
CA TRP A 670 -6.74 23.57 -14.44
C TRP A 670 -5.88 24.82 -14.28
N HIS A 671 -6.49 25.99 -14.48
CA HIS A 671 -5.78 27.25 -14.30
C HIS A 671 -5.26 27.40 -12.87
N GLY A 672 -3.98 27.75 -12.73
CA GLY A 672 -3.31 28.02 -11.45
C GLY A 672 -2.41 29.23 -11.54
N LYS A 673 -1.90 29.70 -10.41
CA LYS A 673 -0.96 30.84 -10.33
C LYS A 673 0.49 30.37 -10.30
N GLU A 674 0.72 29.10 -10.02
CA GLU A 674 2.04 28.48 -9.89
C GLU A 674 2.28 27.51 -11.04
N ALA A 675 3.55 27.39 -11.45
CA ALA A 675 3.95 26.38 -12.41
C ALA A 675 3.82 24.98 -11.81
N ASN A 676 3.45 24.01 -12.66
CA ASN A 676 3.32 22.63 -12.27
C ASN A 676 3.74 21.70 -13.42
N SER A 677 4.10 20.46 -13.11
CA SER A 677 4.36 19.43 -14.10
C SER A 677 3.80 18.08 -13.69
N PHE A 678 3.58 17.21 -14.67
CA PHE A 678 3.13 15.84 -14.51
C PHE A 678 3.92 14.92 -15.44
N VAL A 679 4.40 13.79 -14.94
CA VAL A 679 5.08 12.77 -15.75
C VAL A 679 4.05 11.76 -16.22
N TYR A 680 3.74 11.82 -17.51
CA TYR A 680 2.88 10.86 -18.19
C TYR A 680 3.70 9.63 -18.61
N TYR A 681 3.14 8.43 -18.36
CA TYR A 681 3.80 7.15 -18.61
C TYR A 681 2.88 6.12 -19.25
N GLU A 682 3.41 5.39 -20.24
CA GLU A 682 2.80 4.21 -20.87
C GLU A 682 3.83 3.10 -21.06
N ASP A 683 3.40 1.87 -21.01
CA ASP A 683 4.05 0.67 -21.54
C ASP A 683 2.98 -0.29 -22.07
N ASP A 684 3.31 -1.55 -22.31
CA ASP A 684 2.33 -2.54 -22.78
C ASP A 684 1.31 -2.98 -21.72
N GLY A 685 1.43 -2.47 -20.49
CA GLY A 685 0.55 -2.80 -19.36
C GLY A 685 0.69 -4.21 -18.82
N SER A 686 1.60 -5.03 -19.33
CA SER A 686 1.62 -6.47 -19.07
C SER A 686 3.00 -7.05 -18.83
N SER A 687 4.00 -6.70 -19.64
CA SER A 687 5.31 -7.33 -19.61
C SER A 687 6.35 -6.54 -18.77
N TYR A 688 7.51 -7.16 -18.58
CA TYR A 688 8.69 -6.52 -17.99
C TYR A 688 9.59 -5.79 -19.01
N ASP A 689 9.16 -5.62 -20.25
CA ASP A 689 9.95 -4.97 -21.29
C ASP A 689 10.19 -3.48 -20.99
N TYR A 690 9.36 -2.87 -20.13
CA TYR A 690 9.61 -1.52 -19.63
C TYR A 690 10.98 -1.38 -18.95
N GLN A 691 11.47 -2.42 -18.27
CA GLN A 691 12.81 -2.44 -17.65
C GLN A 691 13.95 -2.46 -18.68
N LYS A 692 13.64 -2.75 -19.96
CA LYS A 692 14.57 -2.74 -21.10
C LYS A 692 14.45 -1.47 -21.95
N GLY A 693 13.72 -0.45 -21.47
CA GLY A 693 13.52 0.81 -22.20
C GLY A 693 12.32 0.83 -23.14
N VAL A 694 11.47 -0.23 -23.14
CA VAL A 694 10.25 -0.28 -23.92
C VAL A 694 9.10 0.35 -23.13
N TYR A 695 9.15 1.66 -23.01
CA TYR A 695 8.12 2.51 -22.41
C TYR A 695 8.01 3.83 -23.18
N TYR A 696 6.91 4.56 -22.97
CA TYR A 696 6.70 5.93 -23.40
C TYR A 696 6.58 6.80 -22.15
N LYS A 697 7.50 7.75 -21.99
CA LYS A 697 7.47 8.68 -20.87
C LYS A 697 7.61 10.11 -21.39
N ARG A 698 6.79 11.01 -20.85
CA ARG A 698 6.76 12.39 -21.26
C ARG A 698 6.39 13.31 -20.10
N GLU A 699 7.19 14.30 -19.82
CA GLU A 699 6.82 15.36 -18.90
C GLU A 699 5.92 16.38 -19.59
N ILE A 700 4.83 16.74 -18.92
CA ILE A 700 3.87 17.77 -19.33
C ILE A 700 3.94 18.86 -18.28
N SER A 701 4.25 20.10 -18.65
CA SER A 701 4.36 21.23 -17.74
C SER A 701 3.41 22.36 -18.12
N PHE A 702 2.90 23.06 -17.10
CA PHE A 702 2.10 24.26 -17.19
C PHE A 702 2.83 25.41 -16.48
N ASP A 703 3.07 26.52 -17.20
CA ASP A 703 3.68 27.74 -16.66
C ASP A 703 2.74 28.93 -16.90
N PRO A 704 2.01 29.37 -15.84
CA PRO A 704 1.05 30.44 -15.95
C PRO A 704 1.70 31.82 -16.22
N VAL A 705 2.97 32.02 -15.82
CA VAL A 705 3.70 33.27 -16.02
C VAL A 705 4.10 33.45 -17.48
N LYS A 706 4.52 32.34 -18.12
CA LYS A 706 4.84 32.32 -19.54
C LYS A 706 3.62 32.06 -20.42
N ALA A 707 2.45 31.84 -19.82
CA ALA A 707 1.21 31.48 -20.51
C ALA A 707 1.43 30.32 -21.51
N ASN A 708 2.04 29.22 -21.06
CA ASN A 708 2.27 28.08 -21.93
C ASN A 708 2.10 26.72 -21.22
N ILE A 709 1.83 25.70 -22.04
CA ILE A 709 1.90 24.29 -21.69
C ILE A 709 2.97 23.67 -22.59
N THR A 710 3.87 22.90 -22.01
CA THR A 710 4.94 22.22 -22.76
C THR A 710 4.88 20.72 -22.52
N LEU A 711 4.82 19.95 -23.60
CA LEU A 711 5.02 18.51 -23.58
C LEU A 711 6.45 18.24 -24.06
N LEU A 712 7.32 17.75 -23.19
CA LEU A 712 8.72 17.49 -23.53
C LEU A 712 8.84 16.34 -24.55
N THR A 713 10.01 16.21 -25.15
CA THR A 713 10.35 15.07 -26.01
C THR A 713 10.15 13.75 -25.29
N VAL A 714 9.61 12.78 -25.98
CA VAL A 714 9.33 11.44 -25.44
C VAL A 714 10.65 10.70 -25.12
N GLU A 715 10.67 10.04 -23.98
CA GLU A 715 11.70 9.08 -23.59
C GLU A 715 11.16 7.64 -23.74
N GLY A 716 12.05 6.72 -24.10
CA GLY A 716 11.74 5.29 -24.31
C GLY A 716 11.39 4.96 -25.76
N SER A 717 11.13 3.69 -26.03
CA SER A 717 10.94 3.15 -27.38
C SER A 717 9.52 2.60 -27.64
N PHE A 718 8.64 2.61 -26.65
CA PHE A 718 7.25 2.18 -26.81
C PHE A 718 6.46 3.18 -27.66
N VAL A 719 5.64 2.67 -28.56
CA VAL A 719 4.76 3.51 -29.39
C VAL A 719 3.46 3.74 -28.65
N SER A 720 3.16 4.99 -28.31
CA SER A 720 1.92 5.36 -27.64
C SER A 720 0.69 4.86 -28.40
N LYS A 721 -0.31 4.37 -27.66
CA LYS A 721 -1.62 4.03 -28.24
C LYS A 721 -2.42 5.27 -28.66
N TYR A 722 -2.01 6.46 -28.23
CA TYR A 722 -2.66 7.73 -28.54
C TYR A 722 -1.89 8.48 -29.63
N ASN A 723 -2.51 8.62 -30.79
CA ASN A 723 -1.95 9.35 -31.92
C ASN A 723 -2.35 10.84 -31.93
N GLN A 724 -3.33 11.22 -31.12
CA GLN A 724 -3.79 12.59 -30.96
C GLN A 724 -3.83 12.98 -29.48
N ILE A 725 -3.69 14.28 -29.23
CA ILE A 725 -3.86 14.92 -27.93
C ILE A 725 -5.04 15.87 -28.05
N LYS A 726 -5.99 15.76 -27.11
CA LYS A 726 -7.07 16.70 -26.87
C LYS A 726 -6.74 17.48 -25.61
N LEU A 727 -6.37 18.75 -25.76
CA LEU A 727 -6.17 19.65 -24.63
C LEU A 727 -7.52 20.20 -24.18
N VAL A 728 -7.80 20.12 -22.86
CA VAL A 728 -9.02 20.65 -22.23
C VAL A 728 -8.61 21.63 -21.13
N LEU A 729 -9.05 22.89 -21.23
CA LEU A 729 -8.68 23.97 -20.34
C LEU A 729 -9.81 24.29 -19.36
N HIS A 730 -9.53 24.16 -18.06
CA HIS A 730 -10.50 24.41 -16.98
C HIS A 730 -10.16 25.69 -16.20
N GLY A 731 -11.15 26.54 -15.96
CA GLY A 731 -11.01 27.75 -15.12
C GLY A 731 -10.17 28.88 -15.72
N PHE A 732 -9.79 28.81 -16.98
CA PHE A 732 -9.11 29.88 -17.68
C PHE A 732 -10.10 31.02 -17.94
N LYS A 733 -9.85 32.20 -17.32
CA LYS A 733 -10.68 33.40 -17.53
C LYS A 733 -10.19 34.19 -18.73
N GLY A 734 -11.13 34.74 -19.50
CA GLY A 734 -10.86 35.50 -20.69
C GLY A 734 -11.01 34.64 -21.94
N ASN A 735 -11.35 35.27 -23.03
CA ASN A 735 -11.57 34.58 -24.29
C ASN A 735 -10.24 34.14 -24.89
N ILE A 736 -9.66 33.00 -24.37
CA ILE A 736 -8.63 32.33 -25.19
C ILE A 736 -9.32 31.87 -26.46
N LYS A 737 -9.21 32.67 -27.52
CA LYS A 737 -9.85 32.37 -28.80
C LYS A 737 -9.02 31.45 -29.68
N SER A 738 -7.72 31.37 -29.42
CA SER A 738 -6.79 30.55 -30.21
C SER A 738 -5.56 30.22 -29.37
N LEU A 739 -4.98 29.06 -29.63
CA LEU A 739 -3.67 28.65 -29.17
C LEU A 739 -2.65 28.72 -30.30
N LYS A 740 -1.38 28.69 -29.95
CA LYS A 740 -0.32 28.40 -30.93
C LYS A 740 0.35 27.07 -30.53
N VAL A 741 0.22 26.06 -31.34
CA VAL A 741 0.92 24.78 -31.18
C VAL A 741 2.17 24.80 -32.05
N ASN A 742 3.35 24.79 -31.44
CA ASN A 742 4.63 24.96 -32.13
C ASN A 742 4.64 26.19 -33.07
N GLY A 743 4.07 27.30 -32.58
CA GLY A 743 3.98 28.58 -33.32
C GLY A 743 2.86 28.65 -34.38
N LYS A 744 2.15 27.56 -34.65
CA LYS A 744 1.03 27.54 -35.62
C LYS A 744 -0.29 27.78 -34.90
N PRO A 745 -1.13 28.71 -35.36
CA PRO A 745 -2.44 28.96 -34.78
C PRO A 745 -3.33 27.71 -34.81
N LEU A 746 -4.04 27.47 -33.72
CA LEU A 746 -5.06 26.42 -33.58
C LEU A 746 -6.27 27.05 -32.89
N ALA A 747 -7.46 26.92 -33.49
CA ALA A 747 -8.69 27.41 -32.89
C ALA A 747 -9.08 26.57 -31.63
N LEU A 748 -9.59 27.26 -30.62
CA LEU A 748 -10.29 26.63 -29.51
C LEU A 748 -11.79 26.61 -29.75
N ALA A 749 -12.43 25.46 -29.50
CA ALA A 749 -13.87 25.34 -29.43
C ALA A 749 -14.21 24.80 -28.00
N ASP A 750 -15.05 25.51 -27.25
CA ASP A 750 -15.47 25.15 -25.91
C ASP A 750 -14.30 24.83 -24.91
N ASN A 751 -13.22 25.63 -25.03
CA ASN A 751 -11.95 25.44 -24.28
C ASN A 751 -11.19 24.14 -24.62
N GLU A 752 -11.45 23.54 -25.79
CA GLU A 752 -10.82 22.32 -26.26
C GLU A 752 -10.07 22.55 -27.57
N ALA A 753 -8.94 21.86 -27.73
CA ALA A 753 -8.19 21.84 -28.99
C ALA A 753 -7.54 20.46 -29.18
N THR A 754 -7.63 19.93 -30.43
CA THR A 754 -7.04 18.63 -30.76
C THR A 754 -5.91 18.81 -31.77
N PHE A 755 -4.79 18.09 -31.52
CA PHE A 755 -3.60 18.11 -32.40
C PHE A 755 -2.88 16.75 -32.35
N ASN A 756 -1.96 16.53 -33.28
CA ASN A 756 -1.21 15.27 -33.34
C ASN A 756 -0.27 15.10 -32.16
N ASN A 757 -0.19 13.89 -31.63
CA ASN A 757 0.79 13.49 -30.63
C ASN A 757 2.15 13.24 -31.31
N ASP A 758 2.97 14.28 -31.44
CA ASP A 758 4.34 14.17 -31.94
C ASP A 758 5.29 13.81 -30.80
N ASN A 759 6.22 12.88 -31.03
CA ASN A 759 7.23 12.46 -30.06
C ASN A 759 8.25 13.56 -29.72
N LYS A 760 8.31 14.63 -30.51
CA LYS A 760 9.14 15.82 -30.22
C LYS A 760 8.47 16.72 -29.19
N THR A 761 9.22 17.68 -28.70
CA THR A 761 8.67 18.72 -27.82
C THR A 761 7.53 19.46 -28.54
N ILE A 762 6.38 19.54 -27.85
CA ILE A 762 5.22 20.32 -28.30
C ILE A 762 5.08 21.50 -27.34
N LYS A 763 5.11 22.71 -27.88
CA LYS A 763 4.89 23.94 -27.13
C LYS A 763 3.54 24.54 -27.49
N ILE A 764 2.75 24.86 -26.49
CA ILE A 764 1.41 25.42 -26.62
C ILE A 764 1.41 26.78 -25.89
N ASP A 765 1.31 27.86 -26.65
CA ASP A 765 1.22 29.23 -26.13
C ASP A 765 -0.22 29.72 -26.24
N PHE A 766 -0.74 30.46 -25.24
CA PHE A 766 -2.10 30.99 -25.18
C PHE A 766 -2.18 32.43 -24.62
#